data_a4b44862ecaab014ec5af32adf155b51
#
_entry.id   a4b44862ecaab014ec5af32adf155b51
#
_cell.length_a   1.000
_cell.length_b   1.000
_cell.length_c   1.000
_cell.angle_alpha   90.00
_cell.angle_beta   90.00
_cell.angle_gamma   90.00
#
_symmetry.space_group_name_H-M   'P 1'
#
loop_
_entity.id
_entity.type
_entity.pdbx_description
1 polymer ?
#
loop_
_entity_poly.entity_id
_entity_poly.type
_entity_poly.pdbx_seq_one_letter_code
_entity_poly.pdbx_strand_id
1 'polypeptide(L)'
;MKVAIVKLSDNYGKKIFTKPIKQEYIMCKQSFRIYERMIRLMGNEIKQPGLYRSELEHDACGIGAIVSINGIKTHQTVSDALSIVENLEHRAGKDAEGKTGDGVGILLQISHKFFKKAVKPLGIELGDERDYGVGMFFFPQDELARNRAKKMFEIIVEKEGLEFLGWRDVPTFPNVLGKKAVDCMPYIMQGFVKRPANAAKGIEFDRRLYVARRVFEQTAEDTTYVCSLSSRTIVYKGMFLVGQLRQFFGDLENPDYESAIALVHSRFSTNTNPSWERAHPNRFMVHNGEINTIKGNADRMLAREETMTSPYLEDEMSKITPVVNTNGSDSAMLDNTLEFFVMNGMPLPLAVMITIPEPWINNGAMAQEKKDFYQYYATMMEPWDGPASIAFTDGDYFGAVLDRNGLRPSRYYITNDGYLILSSEVGALPIPESRIKLKDRLRPGKMLLIDTVKGELIEDDKLKEEYATKNPYGEWLDSNLIQLKDLKIPNKKVPVHTKEERARLQKAFGYTYEDFKTSILPMALNGTEQTGAMGIDTPLAVLSNKHQPLFNYFKQLFAQVTNPPIDSIREKVVTSTTVYLGTEGNILEEKAENCKQLRINDPILTNTDLLKIKNMNVEGFKVETIPIIYYKNTSLERAIDHLFVEVDRAHREGANIIILSDRGVDENHVAIPSLLAVAALQQYLVQTKKRTSMAVILESGEPRDVHHFATLL
;
A
#
# COMPACT_ATOMS: atom_id res chain seq x y z
N MET A 1 28.63 3.12 -24.46
CA MET A 1 29.86 3.24 -25.28
C MET A 1 31.13 3.46 -24.46
N LYS A 2 31.18 4.33 -23.44
CA LYS A 2 32.37 4.48 -22.56
C LYS A 2 32.71 3.21 -21.73
N VAL A 3 31.72 2.45 -21.29
CA VAL A 3 31.90 1.24 -20.48
C VAL A 3 32.39 0.03 -21.30
N ALA A 4 32.02 -0.04 -22.57
CA ALA A 4 32.48 -1.11 -23.46
C ALA A 4 33.96 -0.97 -23.88
N ILE A 5 34.47 0.25 -23.95
CA ILE A 5 35.88 0.54 -24.33
C ILE A 5 36.86 0.21 -23.17
N VAL A 6 36.43 0.40 -21.91
CA VAL A 6 37.26 0.09 -20.73
C VAL A 6 37.39 -1.45 -20.53
N LYS A 7 36.36 -2.21 -20.84
CA LYS A 7 36.37 -3.67 -20.72
C LYS A 7 37.23 -4.37 -21.78
N LEU A 8 37.46 -3.75 -22.94
CA LEU A 8 38.32 -4.28 -23.99
C LEU A 8 39.83 -4.04 -23.73
N SER A 9 40.17 -3.05 -22.86
CA SER A 9 41.58 -2.76 -22.54
C SER A 9 42.17 -3.67 -21.46
N ASP A 10 41.33 -4.31 -20.64
CA ASP A 10 41.83 -5.12 -19.52
C ASP A 10 42.12 -6.60 -19.88
N ASN A 11 41.72 -7.07 -21.08
CA ASN A 11 41.85 -8.48 -21.47
C ASN A 11 42.95 -8.81 -22.47
N TYR A 12 43.76 -7.85 -22.92
CA TYR A 12 44.87 -8.10 -23.84
C TYR A 12 46.22 -7.63 -23.29
N GLY A 13 47.08 -8.58 -23.02
CA GLY A 13 48.42 -8.35 -22.45
C GLY A 13 49.29 -7.44 -23.29
N LYS A 14 50.20 -6.74 -22.62
CA LYS A 14 51.07 -5.63 -23.06
C LYS A 14 51.91 -5.80 -24.35
N LYS A 15 51.70 -6.83 -25.19
CA LYS A 15 52.54 -7.09 -26.35
C LYS A 15 51.93 -6.85 -27.74
N ILE A 16 50.68 -6.31 -27.85
CA ILE A 16 50.03 -6.13 -29.14
C ILE A 16 49.83 -4.64 -29.49
N PHE A 17 50.42 -3.71 -28.77
CA PHE A 17 50.20 -2.29 -28.96
C PHE A 17 51.39 -1.54 -29.62
N THR A 18 51.64 -1.82 -30.91
CA THR A 18 52.51 -0.93 -31.70
C THR A 18 51.85 -0.64 -33.05
N LYS A 19 51.52 0.63 -33.24
CA LYS A 19 51.09 1.34 -34.46
C LYS A 19 49.63 1.29 -34.96
N PRO A 20 48.84 0.22 -34.98
CA PRO A 20 47.47 0.32 -35.55
C PRO A 20 46.48 1.11 -34.66
N ILE A 21 46.64 1.06 -33.35
CA ILE A 21 45.68 1.66 -32.41
C ILE A 21 45.65 3.19 -32.43
N LYS A 22 46.79 3.80 -32.75
CA LYS A 22 46.81 5.26 -32.89
C LYS A 22 46.01 5.73 -34.09
N GLN A 23 45.91 4.92 -35.13
CA GLN A 23 45.16 5.24 -36.33
C GLN A 23 43.67 5.01 -36.18
N GLU A 24 43.25 3.91 -35.50
CA GLU A 24 41.86 3.63 -35.16
C GLU A 24 41.32 4.61 -34.12
N TYR A 25 42.13 5.02 -33.14
CA TYR A 25 41.72 6.02 -32.15
C TYR A 25 41.60 7.43 -32.77
N ILE A 26 42.43 7.76 -33.78
CA ILE A 26 42.36 9.02 -34.56
C ILE A 26 41.13 8.97 -35.47
N MET A 27 40.85 7.84 -36.12
CA MET A 27 39.63 7.64 -36.94
C MET A 27 38.35 7.73 -36.09
N CYS A 28 38.33 7.12 -34.94
CA CYS A 28 37.18 7.20 -34.00
C CYS A 28 36.97 8.66 -33.50
N LYS A 29 38.04 9.40 -33.17
CA LYS A 29 37.94 10.81 -32.81
C LYS A 29 37.53 11.69 -33.98
N GLN A 30 37.98 11.41 -35.19
CA GLN A 30 37.56 12.14 -36.39
C GLN A 30 36.10 11.83 -36.73
N SER A 31 35.66 10.58 -36.65
CA SER A 31 34.28 10.17 -36.85
C SER A 31 33.35 10.80 -35.81
N PHE A 32 33.78 10.85 -34.54
CA PHE A 32 33.04 11.51 -33.47
C PHE A 32 32.93 13.04 -33.69
N ARG A 33 34.02 13.69 -34.11
CA ARG A 33 34.01 15.13 -34.45
C ARG A 33 33.20 15.44 -35.72
N ILE A 34 33.18 14.52 -36.68
CA ILE A 34 32.34 14.65 -37.89
C ILE A 34 30.86 14.49 -37.46
N TYR A 35 30.58 13.55 -36.61
CA TYR A 35 29.22 13.34 -36.06
C TYR A 35 28.73 14.52 -35.23
N GLU A 36 29.53 15.06 -34.31
CA GLU A 36 29.22 16.31 -33.59
C GLU A 36 29.06 17.49 -34.50
N ARG A 37 29.86 17.58 -35.57
CA ARG A 37 29.77 18.66 -36.55
C ARG A 37 28.55 18.54 -37.46
N MET A 38 28.17 17.31 -37.81
CA MET A 38 26.90 17.04 -38.50
C MET A 38 25.70 17.41 -37.62
N ILE A 39 25.72 17.06 -36.34
CA ILE A 39 24.67 17.45 -35.38
C ILE A 39 24.55 18.96 -35.28
N ARG A 40 25.68 19.70 -35.25
CA ARG A 40 25.67 21.17 -35.23
C ARG A 40 25.25 21.83 -36.56
N LEU A 41 25.47 21.14 -37.67
CA LEU A 41 25.15 21.67 -39.00
C LEU A 41 23.71 21.40 -39.43
N MET A 42 23.06 20.42 -38.82
CA MET A 42 21.69 20.02 -39.20
C MET A 42 20.59 20.77 -38.38
N GLY A 43 20.99 21.75 -37.57
CA GLY A 43 20.04 22.55 -36.80
C GLY A 43 19.25 21.72 -35.78
N ASN A 44 18.51 22.36 -34.91
CA ASN A 44 17.73 21.77 -33.81
C ASN A 44 16.61 20.76 -34.21
N GLU A 45 16.68 20.17 -35.41
CA GLU A 45 15.66 19.25 -35.93
C GLU A 45 16.12 17.79 -36.10
N ILE A 46 17.28 17.37 -35.59
CA ILE A 46 17.54 15.93 -35.51
C ILE A 46 16.74 15.39 -34.34
N LYS A 47 15.50 15.12 -34.57
CA LYS A 47 14.66 14.20 -33.80
C LYS A 47 15.45 12.89 -33.70
N GLN A 48 15.54 12.36 -32.50
CA GLN A 48 16.34 11.26 -32.04
C GLN A 48 16.53 10.13 -33.06
N PRO A 49 17.75 9.57 -33.21
CA PRO A 49 17.99 8.52 -34.19
C PRO A 49 17.28 7.22 -33.80
N GLY A 50 16.56 6.61 -34.74
CA GLY A 50 15.87 5.33 -34.56
C GLY A 50 14.37 5.46 -34.28
N LEU A 51 13.82 4.43 -33.65
CA LEU A 51 12.38 4.34 -33.31
C LEU A 51 12.04 4.98 -31.95
N TYR A 52 13.05 5.41 -31.19
CA TYR A 52 12.85 6.09 -29.92
C TYR A 52 12.22 7.47 -30.14
N ARG A 53 11.19 7.76 -29.35
CA ARG A 53 10.53 9.06 -29.29
C ARG A 53 10.37 9.45 -27.83
N SER A 54 11.01 10.55 -27.42
CA SER A 54 10.96 11.03 -26.03
C SER A 54 9.55 11.42 -25.58
N GLU A 55 8.70 11.83 -26.51
CA GLU A 55 7.28 12.11 -26.26
C GLU A 55 6.46 10.90 -25.86
N LEU A 56 6.97 9.67 -26.09
CA LEU A 56 6.34 8.40 -25.70
C LEU A 56 6.93 7.82 -24.43
N GLU A 57 7.93 8.46 -23.84
CA GLU A 57 8.58 8.00 -22.61
C GLU A 57 7.80 8.46 -21.38
N HIS A 58 6.79 7.67 -21.00
CA HIS A 58 5.97 7.87 -19.82
C HIS A 58 5.94 6.55 -19.03
N ASP A 59 6.61 6.50 -17.88
CA ASP A 59 6.82 5.23 -17.18
C ASP A 59 6.51 5.22 -15.68
N ALA A 60 6.24 6.35 -15.08
CA ALA A 60 6.02 6.44 -13.63
C ALA A 60 5.24 7.70 -13.24
N CYS A 61 4.51 7.62 -12.12
CA CYS A 61 3.83 8.78 -11.55
C CYS A 61 4.79 9.90 -11.15
N GLY A 62 4.34 11.14 -11.23
CA GLY A 62 5.03 12.32 -10.71
C GLY A 62 4.42 12.76 -9.38
N ILE A 63 5.25 12.89 -8.34
CA ILE A 63 4.84 13.47 -7.04
C ILE A 63 5.59 14.77 -6.83
N GLY A 64 4.89 15.74 -6.23
CA GLY A 64 5.50 16.95 -5.72
C GLY A 64 4.82 17.46 -4.47
N ALA A 65 5.57 18.20 -3.66
CA ALA A 65 5.04 18.92 -2.53
C ALA A 65 5.84 20.21 -2.31
N ILE A 66 5.15 21.25 -1.86
CA ILE A 66 5.75 22.44 -1.32
C ILE A 66 5.12 22.76 0.03
N VAL A 67 5.97 23.06 1.00
CA VAL A 67 5.54 23.26 2.38
C VAL A 67 6.28 24.44 3.00
N SER A 68 5.53 25.40 3.50
CA SER A 68 6.09 26.43 4.40
C SER A 68 6.30 25.81 5.78
N ILE A 69 7.55 25.62 6.19
CA ILE A 69 7.88 25.01 7.50
C ILE A 69 7.25 25.83 8.64
N ASN A 70 7.24 27.16 8.50
CA ASN A 70 6.68 28.07 9.50
C ASN A 70 5.15 28.25 9.40
N GLY A 71 4.46 27.45 8.59
CA GLY A 71 2.99 27.51 8.43
C GLY A 71 2.46 28.76 7.73
N ILE A 72 3.29 29.54 7.06
CA ILE A 72 2.88 30.76 6.36
C ILE A 72 2.11 30.37 5.09
N LYS A 73 0.83 30.74 5.07
CA LYS A 73 -0.05 30.49 3.94
C LYS A 73 0.13 31.54 2.84
N THR A 74 0.38 31.11 1.63
CA THR A 74 0.50 31.99 0.45
C THR A 74 -0.13 31.37 -0.79
N HIS A 75 -0.55 32.21 -1.73
CA HIS A 75 -0.98 31.75 -3.05
C HIS A 75 0.21 31.25 -3.88
N GLN A 76 1.42 31.76 -3.63
CA GLN A 76 2.64 31.29 -4.30
C GLN A 76 2.88 29.81 -4.04
N THR A 77 2.61 29.31 -2.83
CA THR A 77 2.68 27.86 -2.51
C THR A 77 1.77 27.03 -3.44
N VAL A 78 0.56 27.51 -3.72
CA VAL A 78 -0.38 26.83 -4.63
C VAL A 78 0.17 26.86 -6.07
N SER A 79 0.59 28.03 -6.52
CA SER A 79 1.12 28.22 -7.88
C SER A 79 2.40 27.40 -8.13
N ASP A 80 3.32 27.37 -7.17
CA ASP A 80 4.58 26.60 -7.26
C ASP A 80 4.30 25.10 -7.27
N ALA A 81 3.33 24.61 -6.47
CA ALA A 81 2.93 23.21 -6.49
C ALA A 81 2.36 22.80 -7.87
N LEU A 82 1.52 23.63 -8.46
CA LEU A 82 1.00 23.40 -9.81
C LEU A 82 2.15 23.42 -10.85
N SER A 83 3.13 24.30 -10.70
CA SER A 83 4.30 24.31 -11.58
C SER A 83 5.17 23.05 -11.44
N ILE A 84 5.30 22.49 -10.23
CA ILE A 84 5.99 21.22 -10.03
C ILE A 84 5.35 20.10 -10.85
N VAL A 85 4.02 19.95 -10.79
CA VAL A 85 3.34 18.87 -11.51
C VAL A 85 3.35 19.10 -13.01
N GLU A 86 3.26 20.35 -13.47
CA GLU A 86 3.38 20.72 -14.88
C GLU A 86 4.76 20.35 -15.44
N ASN A 87 5.82 20.59 -14.69
CA ASN A 87 7.19 20.25 -15.07
C ASN A 87 7.51 18.74 -15.00
N LEU A 88 6.60 17.93 -14.44
CA LEU A 88 6.67 16.47 -14.43
C LEU A 88 5.80 15.82 -15.54
N GLU A 89 5.47 16.55 -16.62
CA GLU A 89 4.62 16.06 -17.72
C GLU A 89 5.12 14.75 -18.32
N HIS A 90 6.43 14.58 -18.46
CA HIS A 90 7.06 13.36 -18.98
C HIS A 90 6.80 12.11 -18.13
N ARG A 91 6.29 12.29 -16.91
CA ARG A 91 5.90 11.19 -16.00
C ARG A 91 4.40 10.89 -15.98
N ALA A 92 3.59 11.71 -16.65
CA ALA A 92 2.13 11.58 -16.65
C ALA A 92 1.65 10.67 -17.78
N GLY A 93 0.62 9.87 -17.51
CA GLY A 93 -0.05 9.07 -18.52
C GLY A 93 -0.92 9.93 -19.43
N LYS A 94 -0.92 9.59 -20.73
CA LYS A 94 -1.77 10.22 -21.76
C LYS A 94 -2.49 9.15 -22.55
N ASP A 95 -3.72 9.42 -22.94
CA ASP A 95 -4.46 8.56 -23.85
C ASP A 95 -3.92 8.65 -25.30
N ALA A 96 -4.41 7.78 -26.17
CA ALA A 96 -4.01 7.74 -27.57
C ALA A 96 -4.30 9.05 -28.34
N GLU A 97 -5.27 9.86 -27.91
CA GLU A 97 -5.58 11.16 -28.51
C GLU A 97 -4.63 12.27 -28.00
N GLY A 98 -3.86 12.00 -26.94
CA GLY A 98 -2.97 12.97 -26.32
C GLY A 98 -3.68 14.16 -25.63
N LYS A 99 -4.98 14.03 -25.35
CA LYS A 99 -5.83 15.10 -24.80
C LYS A 99 -6.45 14.77 -23.44
N THR A 100 -6.49 13.49 -23.08
CA THR A 100 -6.99 13.03 -21.79
C THR A 100 -5.83 12.42 -21.01
N GLY A 101 -5.64 12.80 -19.76
CA GLY A 101 -4.63 12.24 -18.87
C GLY A 101 -5.20 11.15 -17.95
N ASP A 102 -4.32 10.38 -17.35
CA ASP A 102 -4.67 9.34 -16.38
C ASP A 102 -5.16 9.91 -15.04
N GLY A 103 -4.86 11.16 -14.77
CA GLY A 103 -5.32 11.88 -13.60
C GLY A 103 -4.25 12.80 -13.01
N VAL A 104 -4.66 14.00 -12.62
CA VAL A 104 -3.84 14.99 -11.92
C VAL A 104 -4.67 15.63 -10.82
N GLY A 105 -4.02 16.05 -9.75
CA GLY A 105 -4.69 16.80 -8.70
C GLY A 105 -3.74 17.42 -7.69
N ILE A 106 -4.34 18.19 -6.81
CA ILE A 106 -3.69 18.91 -5.72
C ILE A 106 -4.48 18.79 -4.43
N LEU A 107 -3.79 18.52 -3.32
CA LEU A 107 -4.31 18.58 -1.97
C LEU A 107 -3.76 19.83 -1.30
N LEU A 108 -4.65 20.63 -0.73
CA LEU A 108 -4.36 21.92 -0.13
C LEU A 108 -4.99 22.04 1.26
N GLN A 109 -4.49 22.96 2.08
CA GLN A 109 -5.27 23.43 3.22
C GLN A 109 -6.49 24.24 2.75
N ILE A 110 -7.58 24.19 3.53
CA ILE A 110 -8.74 25.03 3.29
C ILE A 110 -8.35 26.50 3.49
N SER A 111 -8.47 27.30 2.42
CA SER A 111 -8.20 28.74 2.48
C SER A 111 -9.40 29.49 3.03
N HIS A 112 -9.36 29.85 4.31
CA HIS A 112 -10.45 30.61 4.94
C HIS A 112 -10.70 31.95 4.23
N LYS A 113 -9.64 32.66 3.87
CA LYS A 113 -9.70 33.93 3.14
C LYS A 113 -10.46 33.81 1.83
N PHE A 114 -10.17 32.77 1.05
CA PHE A 114 -10.82 32.49 -0.22
C PHE A 114 -12.29 32.10 -0.01
N PHE A 115 -12.58 31.08 0.79
CA PHE A 115 -13.93 30.54 0.95
C PHE A 115 -14.88 31.57 1.56
N LYS A 116 -14.44 32.37 2.53
CA LYS A 116 -15.26 33.43 3.12
C LYS A 116 -15.75 34.43 2.07
N LYS A 117 -14.94 34.73 1.06
CA LYS A 117 -15.35 35.59 -0.06
C LYS A 117 -16.19 34.82 -1.08
N ALA A 118 -15.83 33.61 -1.43
CA ALA A 118 -16.44 32.80 -2.49
C ALA A 118 -17.91 32.42 -2.17
N VAL A 119 -18.23 32.19 -0.90
CA VAL A 119 -19.59 31.77 -0.50
C VAL A 119 -20.50 32.91 -0.04
N LYS A 120 -19.95 34.11 0.17
CA LYS A 120 -20.73 35.28 0.59
C LYS A 120 -21.90 35.62 -0.37
N PRO A 121 -21.70 35.55 -1.71
CA PRO A 121 -22.81 35.79 -2.65
C PRO A 121 -23.93 34.73 -2.56
N LEU A 122 -23.66 33.58 -1.99
CA LEU A 122 -24.60 32.48 -1.82
C LEU A 122 -25.41 32.57 -0.48
N GLY A 123 -25.11 33.58 0.32
CA GLY A 123 -25.74 33.75 1.64
C GLY A 123 -25.21 32.75 2.69
N ILE A 124 -24.09 32.08 2.45
CA ILE A 124 -23.49 31.15 3.39
C ILE A 124 -22.56 31.92 4.34
N GLU A 125 -22.83 31.83 5.62
CA GLU A 125 -22.00 32.42 6.67
C GLU A 125 -21.09 31.37 7.28
N LEU A 126 -19.77 31.48 6.98
CA LEU A 126 -18.71 30.68 7.59
C LEU A 126 -18.28 31.39 8.88
N GLY A 127 -18.19 30.73 9.98
CA GLY A 127 -17.58 31.27 11.20
C GLY A 127 -16.12 31.67 11.02
N ASP A 128 -15.28 31.45 12.03
CA ASP A 128 -13.85 31.60 11.94
C ASP A 128 -13.21 30.40 11.22
N GLU A 129 -11.89 30.47 10.98
CA GLU A 129 -11.14 29.36 10.43
C GLU A 129 -11.32 28.10 11.29
N ARG A 130 -11.61 26.97 10.63
CA ARG A 130 -11.91 25.65 11.24
C ARG A 130 -13.24 25.57 12.01
N ASP A 131 -14.12 26.58 11.91
CA ASP A 131 -15.51 26.50 12.40
C ASP A 131 -16.46 25.88 11.38
N TYR A 132 -15.93 25.45 10.24
CA TYR A 132 -16.68 24.77 9.19
C TYR A 132 -15.81 23.72 8.49
N GLY A 133 -16.46 22.71 7.93
CA GLY A 133 -15.87 21.74 7.03
C GLY A 133 -16.27 22.03 5.59
N VAL A 134 -15.40 21.69 4.65
CA VAL A 134 -15.65 21.77 3.21
C VAL A 134 -15.55 20.39 2.60
N GLY A 135 -16.64 19.97 1.92
CA GLY A 135 -16.64 18.77 1.11
C GLY A 135 -16.45 19.07 -0.37
N MET A 136 -15.65 18.28 -1.07
CA MET A 136 -15.57 18.27 -2.54
C MET A 136 -16.27 17.02 -3.06
N PHE A 137 -17.33 17.22 -3.84
CA PHE A 137 -18.21 16.16 -4.31
C PHE A 137 -18.18 16.03 -5.84
N PHE A 138 -18.14 14.80 -6.29
CA PHE A 138 -18.41 14.40 -7.66
C PHE A 138 -19.82 13.79 -7.72
N PHE A 139 -20.74 14.49 -8.35
CA PHE A 139 -22.12 14.07 -8.53
C PHE A 139 -22.39 13.63 -9.97
N PRO A 140 -23.46 12.85 -10.21
CA PRO A 140 -23.89 12.54 -11.58
C PRO A 140 -24.35 13.81 -12.32
N GLN A 141 -24.19 13.79 -13.64
CA GLN A 141 -24.67 14.88 -14.51
C GLN A 141 -26.20 14.97 -14.55
N ASP A 142 -26.90 13.84 -14.36
CA ASP A 142 -28.35 13.84 -14.26
C ASP A 142 -28.83 14.67 -13.06
N GLU A 143 -29.67 15.65 -13.34
CA GLU A 143 -30.10 16.62 -12.34
C GLU A 143 -30.94 15.99 -11.22
N LEU A 144 -31.79 15.00 -11.56
CA LEU A 144 -32.64 14.35 -10.58
C LEU A 144 -31.81 13.46 -9.63
N ALA A 145 -30.88 12.67 -10.16
CA ALA A 145 -29.97 11.86 -9.38
C ALA A 145 -29.07 12.75 -8.50
N ARG A 146 -28.54 13.84 -9.06
CA ARG A 146 -27.74 14.82 -8.31
C ARG A 146 -28.53 15.45 -7.15
N ASN A 147 -29.77 15.89 -7.40
CA ASN A 147 -30.57 16.51 -6.35
C ASN A 147 -30.98 15.51 -5.25
N ARG A 148 -31.18 14.22 -5.60
CA ARG A 148 -31.38 13.16 -4.60
C ARG A 148 -30.15 12.97 -3.73
N ALA A 149 -28.97 12.87 -4.32
CA ALA A 149 -27.71 12.70 -3.59
C ALA A 149 -27.42 13.90 -2.68
N LYS A 150 -27.62 15.14 -3.17
CA LYS A 150 -27.51 16.36 -2.35
C LYS A 150 -28.46 16.33 -1.14
N LYS A 151 -29.73 16.03 -1.37
CA LYS A 151 -30.71 15.97 -0.29
C LYS A 151 -30.41 14.84 0.70
N MET A 152 -29.92 13.72 0.23
CA MET A 152 -29.47 12.61 1.09
C MET A 152 -28.31 13.05 1.99
N PHE A 153 -27.29 13.75 1.45
CA PHE A 153 -26.19 14.27 2.24
C PHE A 153 -26.67 15.27 3.31
N GLU A 154 -27.55 16.22 2.95
CA GLU A 154 -28.12 17.17 3.89
C GLU A 154 -28.82 16.47 5.06
N ILE A 155 -29.67 15.46 4.76
CA ILE A 155 -30.37 14.67 5.78
C ILE A 155 -29.42 13.91 6.69
N ILE A 156 -28.35 13.34 6.11
CA ILE A 156 -27.33 12.61 6.89
C ILE A 156 -26.60 13.57 7.82
N VAL A 157 -26.15 14.72 7.32
CA VAL A 157 -25.50 15.76 8.14
C VAL A 157 -26.38 16.17 9.34
N GLU A 158 -27.68 16.39 9.13
CA GLU A 158 -28.62 16.71 10.19
C GLU A 158 -28.79 15.53 11.19
N LYS A 159 -28.92 14.29 10.69
CA LYS A 159 -29.05 13.10 11.53
C LYS A 159 -27.82 12.83 12.39
N GLU A 160 -26.63 13.13 11.89
CA GLU A 160 -25.37 13.01 12.62
C GLU A 160 -25.12 14.23 13.55
N GLY A 161 -26.11 15.08 13.75
CA GLY A 161 -26.08 16.22 14.69
C GLY A 161 -25.24 17.39 14.21
N LEU A 162 -25.05 17.52 12.91
CA LEU A 162 -24.35 18.62 12.27
C LEU A 162 -25.31 19.58 11.56
N GLU A 163 -24.87 20.80 11.24
CA GLU A 163 -25.65 21.80 10.51
C GLU A 163 -25.07 21.96 9.10
N PHE A 164 -25.87 21.72 8.08
CA PHE A 164 -25.50 21.96 6.69
C PHE A 164 -25.72 23.44 6.33
N LEU A 165 -24.66 24.11 5.86
CA LEU A 165 -24.66 25.53 5.55
C LEU A 165 -25.08 25.84 4.12
N GLY A 166 -24.79 25.00 3.17
CA GLY A 166 -25.13 25.18 1.77
C GLY A 166 -24.18 24.55 0.77
N TRP A 167 -24.59 24.60 -0.51
CA TRP A 167 -23.84 24.12 -1.67
C TRP A 167 -23.25 25.26 -2.46
N ARG A 168 -22.06 25.04 -3.03
CA ARG A 168 -21.39 25.91 -3.99
C ARG A 168 -21.04 25.12 -5.25
N ASP A 169 -21.42 25.61 -6.42
CA ASP A 169 -20.88 25.11 -7.69
C ASP A 169 -19.42 25.52 -7.81
N VAL A 170 -18.56 24.57 -8.14
CA VAL A 170 -17.14 24.85 -8.37
C VAL A 170 -16.98 25.43 -9.77
N PRO A 171 -16.36 26.61 -9.93
CA PRO A 171 -16.08 27.16 -11.26
C PRO A 171 -15.13 26.26 -12.05
N THR A 172 -15.65 25.61 -13.09
CA THR A 172 -14.91 24.68 -13.93
C THR A 172 -14.96 25.08 -15.40
N PHE A 173 -13.90 24.78 -16.15
CA PHE A 173 -13.78 25.09 -17.58
C PHE A 173 -13.56 23.81 -18.42
N PRO A 174 -14.62 23.08 -18.76
CA PRO A 174 -14.54 21.79 -19.47
C PRO A 174 -13.95 21.85 -20.88
N ASN A 175 -13.91 23.04 -21.49
CA ASN A 175 -13.36 23.26 -22.82
C ASN A 175 -11.86 22.91 -22.97
N VAL A 176 -11.13 22.78 -21.86
CA VAL A 176 -9.72 22.38 -21.85
C VAL A 176 -9.52 20.89 -21.91
N LEU A 177 -10.57 20.09 -21.70
CA LEU A 177 -10.52 18.64 -21.55
C LEU A 177 -10.55 17.91 -22.88
N GLY A 178 -9.97 16.70 -22.91
CA GLY A 178 -10.20 15.73 -23.97
C GLY A 178 -11.59 15.08 -23.90
N LYS A 179 -12.06 14.57 -25.04
CA LYS A 179 -13.41 14.00 -25.15
C LYS A 179 -13.70 12.90 -24.11
N LYS A 180 -12.78 11.99 -23.88
CA LYS A 180 -12.97 10.90 -22.91
C LYS A 180 -13.20 11.42 -21.48
N ALA A 181 -12.45 12.45 -21.09
CA ALA A 181 -12.60 13.07 -19.78
C ALA A 181 -13.95 13.79 -19.66
N VAL A 182 -14.43 14.46 -20.73
CA VAL A 182 -15.73 15.12 -20.78
C VAL A 182 -16.86 14.10 -20.73
N ASP A 183 -16.78 13.01 -21.48
CA ASP A 183 -17.84 11.99 -21.58
C ASP A 183 -18.16 11.32 -20.21
N CYS A 184 -17.21 11.30 -19.28
CA CYS A 184 -17.38 10.76 -17.92
C CYS A 184 -17.19 11.82 -16.81
N MET A 185 -17.22 13.11 -17.15
CA MET A 185 -17.03 14.20 -16.20
C MET A 185 -18.16 14.24 -15.17
N PRO A 186 -17.85 14.25 -13.86
CA PRO A 186 -18.87 14.44 -12.84
C PRO A 186 -19.31 15.91 -12.77
N TYR A 187 -20.47 16.15 -12.16
CA TYR A 187 -20.87 17.49 -11.73
C TYR A 187 -20.18 17.80 -10.40
N ILE A 188 -19.39 18.86 -10.35
CA ILE A 188 -18.49 19.14 -9.21
C ILE A 188 -19.06 20.23 -8.32
N MET A 189 -19.28 19.91 -7.05
CA MET A 189 -19.80 20.85 -6.06
C MET A 189 -19.01 20.81 -4.76
N GLN A 190 -19.10 21.90 -4.01
CA GLN A 190 -18.62 21.98 -2.63
C GLN A 190 -19.80 22.11 -1.67
N GLY A 191 -19.78 21.30 -0.60
CA GLY A 191 -20.76 21.37 0.50
C GLY A 191 -20.09 21.90 1.76
N PHE A 192 -20.79 22.75 2.50
CA PHE A 192 -20.30 23.39 3.72
C PHE A 192 -21.07 22.89 4.93
N VAL A 193 -20.34 22.46 5.96
CA VAL A 193 -20.90 21.92 7.21
C VAL A 193 -20.35 22.72 8.39
N LYS A 194 -21.21 23.17 9.26
CA LYS A 194 -20.82 23.94 10.46
C LYS A 194 -20.32 23.04 11.57
N ARG A 195 -19.30 23.50 12.26
CA ARG A 195 -18.81 22.83 13.47
C ARG A 195 -19.84 22.96 14.60
N PRO A 196 -20.25 21.88 15.24
CA PRO A 196 -21.13 21.94 16.40
C PRO A 196 -20.39 22.50 17.62
N ALA A 197 -21.09 23.20 18.49
CA ALA A 197 -20.48 23.85 19.67
C ALA A 197 -19.81 22.86 20.65
N ASN A 198 -20.25 21.61 20.65
CA ASN A 198 -19.74 20.54 21.51
C ASN A 198 -18.57 19.76 20.91
N ALA A 199 -18.01 20.16 19.78
CA ALA A 199 -16.80 19.56 19.19
C ALA A 199 -15.68 20.62 19.12
N ALA A 200 -14.47 20.26 19.52
CA ALA A 200 -13.30 21.12 19.35
C ALA A 200 -12.91 21.26 17.88
N LYS A 201 -12.22 22.36 17.52
CA LYS A 201 -11.64 22.56 16.19
C LYS A 201 -10.59 21.49 15.87
N GLY A 202 -10.47 21.14 14.60
CA GLY A 202 -9.50 20.15 14.13
C GLY A 202 -10.05 18.73 14.20
N ILE A 203 -9.27 17.79 14.74
CA ILE A 203 -9.54 16.35 14.64
C ILE A 203 -10.89 15.91 15.22
N GLU A 204 -11.37 16.55 16.28
CA GLU A 204 -12.64 16.18 16.87
C GLU A 204 -13.82 16.51 15.96
N PHE A 205 -13.77 17.68 15.31
CA PHE A 205 -14.75 18.03 14.28
C PHE A 205 -14.59 17.17 13.02
N ASP A 206 -13.35 16.88 12.59
CA ASP A 206 -13.10 16.02 11.43
C ASP A 206 -13.63 14.58 11.65
N ARG A 207 -13.66 14.05 12.89
CA ARG A 207 -14.33 12.77 13.22
C ARG A 207 -15.81 12.81 12.91
N ARG A 208 -16.50 13.91 13.26
CA ARG A 208 -17.93 14.07 12.93
C ARG A 208 -18.17 14.13 11.43
N LEU A 209 -17.32 14.87 10.71
CA LEU A 209 -17.37 14.93 9.25
C LEU A 209 -17.06 13.55 8.61
N TYR A 210 -16.11 12.82 9.16
CA TYR A 210 -15.77 11.47 8.73
C TYR A 210 -16.95 10.51 8.85
N VAL A 211 -17.64 10.48 9.99
CA VAL A 211 -18.84 9.65 10.19
C VAL A 211 -19.93 10.02 9.18
N ALA A 212 -20.26 11.29 9.05
CA ALA A 212 -21.27 11.75 8.10
C ALA A 212 -20.93 11.36 6.65
N ARG A 213 -19.66 11.49 6.25
CA ARG A 213 -19.19 11.04 4.94
C ARG A 213 -19.30 9.53 4.75
N ARG A 214 -18.89 8.73 5.74
CA ARG A 214 -18.96 7.25 5.64
C ARG A 214 -20.40 6.76 5.54
N VAL A 215 -21.32 7.34 6.33
CA VAL A 215 -22.75 7.04 6.21
C VAL A 215 -23.27 7.42 4.82
N PHE A 216 -22.85 8.57 4.30
CA PHE A 216 -23.25 9.00 2.95
C PHE A 216 -22.69 8.05 1.86
N GLU A 217 -21.42 7.70 1.90
CA GLU A 217 -20.78 6.79 0.92
C GLU A 217 -21.43 5.39 0.90
N GLN A 218 -21.97 4.92 2.03
CA GLN A 218 -22.67 3.63 2.11
C GLN A 218 -24.11 3.68 1.62
N THR A 219 -24.72 4.87 1.58
CA THR A 219 -26.12 5.05 1.19
C THR A 219 -26.30 5.67 -0.19
N ALA A 220 -25.29 6.37 -0.69
CA ALA A 220 -25.32 6.99 -2.01
C ALA A 220 -25.17 5.94 -3.13
N GLU A 221 -25.71 6.28 -4.30
CA GLU A 221 -25.50 5.48 -5.50
C GLU A 221 -24.03 5.53 -5.96
N ASP A 222 -23.54 4.49 -6.62
CA ASP A 222 -22.15 4.35 -7.11
C ASP A 222 -21.66 5.48 -8.04
N THR A 223 -22.57 6.33 -8.50
CA THR A 223 -22.28 7.49 -9.36
C THR A 223 -21.86 8.74 -8.58
N THR A 224 -21.83 8.66 -7.26
CA THR A 224 -21.46 9.77 -6.37
C THR A 224 -20.16 9.45 -5.62
N TYR A 225 -19.22 10.39 -5.61
CA TYR A 225 -17.94 10.22 -4.93
C TYR A 225 -17.57 11.48 -4.13
N VAL A 226 -17.08 11.28 -2.90
CA VAL A 226 -16.59 12.37 -2.04
C VAL A 226 -15.06 12.41 -2.08
N CYS A 227 -14.50 13.39 -2.80
CA CYS A 227 -13.05 13.54 -2.91
C CYS A 227 -12.40 13.83 -1.55
N SER A 228 -13.00 14.75 -0.78
CA SER A 228 -12.60 15.13 0.57
C SER A 228 -13.78 15.71 1.33
N LEU A 229 -13.80 15.60 2.65
CA LEU A 229 -14.67 16.31 3.57
C LEU A 229 -13.90 16.51 4.88
N SER A 230 -13.42 17.72 5.12
CA SER A 230 -12.55 18.03 6.26
C SER A 230 -12.70 19.49 6.68
N SER A 231 -12.29 19.81 7.89
CA SER A 231 -12.13 21.18 8.38
C SER A 231 -10.73 21.77 8.11
N ARG A 232 -9.81 20.95 7.58
CA ARG A 232 -8.39 21.32 7.43
C ARG A 232 -7.89 21.25 6.00
N THR A 233 -8.31 20.26 5.22
CA THR A 233 -7.79 19.97 3.87
C THR A 233 -8.89 19.84 2.83
N ILE A 234 -8.54 20.09 1.56
CA ILE A 234 -9.42 19.90 0.40
C ILE A 234 -8.64 19.36 -0.78
N VAL A 235 -9.27 18.51 -1.60
CA VAL A 235 -8.69 17.89 -2.78
C VAL A 235 -9.37 18.37 -4.06
N TYR A 236 -8.57 18.90 -4.99
CA TYR A 236 -8.97 19.18 -6.38
C TYR A 236 -8.28 18.15 -7.28
N LYS A 237 -9.04 17.38 -8.04
CA LYS A 237 -8.51 16.32 -8.91
C LYS A 237 -9.42 15.98 -10.07
N GLY A 238 -8.90 15.28 -11.07
CA GLY A 238 -9.69 14.79 -12.20
C GLY A 238 -8.85 14.11 -13.27
N MET A 239 -9.48 13.69 -14.36
CA MET A 239 -8.82 13.06 -15.52
C MET A 239 -8.16 14.13 -16.41
N PHE A 240 -7.10 14.73 -15.93
CA PHE A 240 -6.39 15.82 -16.56
C PHE A 240 -5.05 15.39 -17.14
N LEU A 241 -4.60 16.11 -18.19
CA LEU A 241 -3.18 16.34 -18.44
C LEU A 241 -2.66 17.35 -17.40
N VAL A 242 -1.37 17.34 -17.11
CA VAL A 242 -0.78 18.13 -16.01
C VAL A 242 -1.10 19.64 -16.09
N GLY A 243 -1.04 20.24 -17.26
CA GLY A 243 -1.36 21.65 -17.44
C GLY A 243 -2.87 21.99 -17.40
N GLN A 244 -3.74 20.99 -17.49
CA GLN A 244 -5.19 21.21 -17.48
C GLN A 244 -5.76 21.47 -16.08
N LEU A 245 -5.12 20.96 -15.01
CA LEU A 245 -5.60 21.12 -13.64
C LEU A 245 -5.80 22.58 -13.26
N ARG A 246 -4.80 23.42 -13.51
CA ARG A 246 -4.83 24.88 -13.28
C ARG A 246 -5.93 25.55 -14.11
N GLN A 247 -6.01 25.18 -15.39
CA GLN A 247 -6.95 25.78 -16.33
C GLN A 247 -8.40 25.37 -16.08
N PHE A 248 -8.61 24.16 -15.54
CA PHE A 248 -9.95 23.62 -15.31
C PHE A 248 -10.63 24.18 -14.05
N PHE A 249 -9.89 24.30 -12.94
CA PHE A 249 -10.44 24.80 -11.68
C PHE A 249 -10.11 26.28 -11.49
N GLY A 250 -11.10 27.16 -11.70
CA GLY A 250 -10.93 28.60 -11.52
C GLY A 250 -10.55 29.03 -10.08
N ASP A 251 -10.84 28.21 -9.08
CA ASP A 251 -10.45 28.46 -7.70
C ASP A 251 -8.93 28.49 -7.50
N LEU A 252 -8.18 27.66 -8.24
CA LEU A 252 -6.73 27.52 -8.10
C LEU A 252 -5.92 28.72 -8.62
N GLU A 253 -6.50 29.52 -9.50
CA GLU A 253 -5.90 30.75 -10.00
C GLU A 253 -6.26 32.00 -9.16
N ASN A 254 -7.15 31.85 -8.17
CA ASN A 254 -7.58 32.98 -7.37
C ASN A 254 -6.48 33.39 -6.35
N PRO A 255 -5.98 34.63 -6.36
CA PRO A 255 -4.91 35.08 -5.48
C PRO A 255 -5.25 35.06 -3.98
N ASP A 256 -6.53 34.99 -3.64
CA ASP A 256 -6.97 34.82 -2.25
C ASP A 256 -6.91 33.36 -1.79
N TYR A 257 -6.70 32.39 -2.73
CA TYR A 257 -6.51 31.00 -2.35
C TYR A 257 -5.07 30.79 -1.87
N GLU A 258 -4.89 30.67 -0.57
CA GLU A 258 -3.59 30.53 0.08
C GLU A 258 -3.49 29.22 0.87
N SER A 259 -2.30 28.61 0.86
CA SER A 259 -1.99 27.41 1.61
C SER A 259 -0.53 27.41 2.09
N ALA A 260 -0.23 26.77 3.21
CA ALA A 260 1.13 26.51 3.66
C ALA A 260 1.62 25.13 3.23
N ILE A 261 0.71 24.22 2.88
CA ILE A 261 0.98 22.85 2.45
C ILE A 261 0.27 22.61 1.12
N ALA A 262 1.00 22.12 0.12
CA ALA A 262 0.42 21.69 -1.14
C ALA A 262 1.09 20.40 -1.61
N LEU A 263 0.30 19.34 -1.84
CA LEU A 263 0.74 18.08 -2.42
C LEU A 263 0.14 17.92 -3.81
N VAL A 264 0.96 17.60 -4.80
CA VAL A 264 0.52 17.38 -6.19
C VAL A 264 0.93 16.00 -6.68
N HIS A 265 0.14 15.50 -7.61
CA HIS A 265 0.39 14.21 -8.24
C HIS A 265 -0.05 14.21 -9.70
N SER A 266 0.80 13.64 -10.56
CA SER A 266 0.45 13.24 -11.92
C SER A 266 0.47 11.72 -12.02
N ARG A 267 -0.63 11.12 -12.47
CA ARG A 267 -0.80 9.67 -12.51
C ARG A 267 -0.31 9.10 -13.83
N PHE A 268 0.39 7.97 -13.72
CA PHE A 268 0.60 7.03 -14.81
C PHE A 268 -0.04 5.70 -14.42
N SER A 269 -1.11 5.31 -15.11
CA SER A 269 -1.90 4.14 -14.76
C SER A 269 -1.42 2.91 -15.52
N THR A 270 -0.85 1.92 -14.80
CA THR A 270 -0.38 0.66 -15.39
C THR A 270 -1.38 -0.47 -15.22
N ASN A 271 -2.03 -0.59 -14.05
CA ASN A 271 -2.82 -1.75 -13.66
C ASN A 271 -4.31 -1.49 -13.48
N THR A 272 -4.75 -0.22 -13.50
CA THR A 272 -6.15 0.17 -13.31
C THR A 272 -6.57 1.20 -14.35
N ASN A 273 -7.82 1.11 -14.82
CA ASN A 273 -8.35 2.10 -15.75
C ASN A 273 -8.41 3.48 -15.09
N PRO A 274 -7.99 4.56 -15.79
CA PRO A 274 -8.17 5.92 -15.32
C PRO A 274 -9.64 6.27 -15.10
N SER A 275 -9.90 7.02 -14.04
CA SER A 275 -11.22 7.61 -13.76
C SER A 275 -11.07 8.87 -12.91
N TRP A 276 -12.12 9.68 -12.84
CA TRP A 276 -12.12 10.93 -12.07
C TRP A 276 -11.81 10.68 -10.58
N GLU A 277 -12.44 9.68 -9.98
CA GLU A 277 -12.27 9.32 -8.56
C GLU A 277 -10.91 8.68 -8.26
N ARG A 278 -10.32 7.94 -9.23
CA ARG A 278 -9.00 7.30 -9.07
C ARG A 278 -7.83 8.24 -9.28
N ALA A 279 -8.06 9.47 -9.74
CA ALA A 279 -7.03 10.50 -9.75
C ALA A 279 -6.54 10.78 -8.32
N HIS A 280 -5.24 11.07 -8.19
CA HIS A 280 -4.64 11.52 -6.93
C HIS A 280 -4.64 13.05 -6.83
N PRO A 281 -4.51 13.61 -5.63
CA PRO A 281 -4.35 13.01 -4.30
C PRO A 281 -5.58 12.27 -3.78
N ASN A 282 -5.33 11.35 -2.83
CA ASN A 282 -6.35 10.88 -1.92
C ASN A 282 -6.56 11.92 -0.79
N ARG A 283 -7.26 11.57 0.31
CA ARG A 283 -7.61 12.54 1.37
C ARG A 283 -6.44 12.94 2.24
N PHE A 284 -5.50 12.03 2.46
CA PHE A 284 -4.33 12.21 3.32
C PHE A 284 -3.02 12.10 2.56
N MET A 285 -2.99 11.47 1.38
CA MET A 285 -1.74 11.10 0.75
C MET A 285 -1.70 11.19 -0.77
N VAL A 286 -0.48 11.25 -1.28
CA VAL A 286 -0.10 10.96 -2.67
C VAL A 286 0.88 9.80 -2.70
N HIS A 287 0.81 8.95 -3.72
CA HIS A 287 1.59 7.73 -3.84
C HIS A 287 2.17 7.55 -5.25
N ASN A 288 3.47 7.32 -5.33
CA ASN A 288 4.12 6.82 -6.54
C ASN A 288 4.64 5.41 -6.28
N GLY A 289 3.98 4.43 -6.84
CA GLY A 289 4.36 3.03 -6.68
C GLY A 289 3.19 2.07 -6.80
N GLU A 290 3.35 0.91 -6.21
CA GLU A 290 2.33 -0.14 -6.10
C GLU A 290 2.44 -0.83 -4.74
N ILE A 291 1.31 -1.07 -4.10
CA ILE A 291 1.23 -1.88 -2.89
C ILE A 291 0.92 -3.32 -3.33
N ASN A 292 1.95 -4.15 -3.43
CA ASN A 292 1.84 -5.51 -3.97
C ASN A 292 1.00 -6.44 -3.08
N THR A 293 0.95 -6.16 -1.78
CA THR A 293 0.23 -6.95 -0.77
C THR A 293 -1.22 -6.50 -0.57
N ILE A 294 -1.72 -5.59 -1.42
CA ILE A 294 -2.99 -4.87 -1.24
C ILE A 294 -4.20 -5.76 -0.94
N LYS A 295 -4.33 -6.91 -1.63
CA LYS A 295 -5.46 -7.81 -1.41
C LYS A 295 -5.44 -8.38 0.02
N GLY A 296 -4.29 -8.87 0.47
CA GLY A 296 -4.12 -9.39 1.82
C GLY A 296 -4.33 -8.31 2.89
N ASN A 297 -3.85 -7.09 2.64
CA ASN A 297 -4.04 -5.95 3.55
C ASN A 297 -5.53 -5.58 3.68
N ALA A 298 -6.27 -5.49 2.57
CA ALA A 298 -7.70 -5.21 2.58
C ALA A 298 -8.50 -6.32 3.28
N ASP A 299 -8.20 -7.58 2.99
CA ASP A 299 -8.83 -8.75 3.63
C ASP A 299 -8.59 -8.75 5.15
N ARG A 300 -7.37 -8.44 5.60
CA ARG A 300 -7.06 -8.34 7.03
C ARG A 300 -7.71 -7.13 7.70
N MET A 301 -7.78 -5.99 7.03
CA MET A 301 -8.53 -4.83 7.55
C MET A 301 -10.01 -5.17 7.75
N LEU A 302 -10.64 -5.85 6.78
CA LEU A 302 -12.02 -6.33 6.93
C LEU A 302 -12.16 -7.31 8.10
N ALA A 303 -11.23 -8.25 8.22
CA ALA A 303 -11.30 -9.29 9.25
C ALA A 303 -11.16 -8.73 10.67
N ARG A 304 -10.35 -7.67 10.88
CA ARG A 304 -10.12 -7.09 12.21
C ARG A 304 -11.23 -6.12 12.67
N GLU A 305 -12.15 -5.74 11.79
CA GLU A 305 -13.24 -4.83 12.14
C GLU A 305 -14.09 -5.30 13.33
N GLU A 306 -14.25 -6.61 13.51
CA GLU A 306 -15.02 -7.18 14.63
C GLU A 306 -14.29 -7.06 15.99
N THR A 307 -12.97 -7.02 15.97
CA THR A 307 -12.14 -6.99 17.18
C THR A 307 -11.62 -5.59 17.54
N MET A 308 -11.79 -4.61 16.65
CA MET A 308 -11.41 -3.24 16.91
C MET A 308 -12.46 -2.51 17.74
N THR A 309 -12.04 -1.97 18.86
CA THR A 309 -12.83 -1.06 19.69
C THR A 309 -12.08 0.26 19.81
N SER A 310 -12.81 1.37 19.84
CA SER A 310 -12.24 2.70 19.88
C SER A 310 -12.94 3.56 20.92
N PRO A 311 -12.20 4.24 21.80
CA PRO A 311 -12.79 5.18 22.76
C PRO A 311 -13.33 6.44 22.09
N TYR A 312 -13.00 6.71 20.82
CA TYR A 312 -13.38 7.93 20.10
C TYR A 312 -14.60 7.76 19.20
N LEU A 313 -14.85 6.54 18.70
CA LEU A 313 -15.90 6.23 17.72
C LEU A 313 -16.64 4.93 18.08
N GLU A 314 -16.73 4.56 19.36
CA GLU A 314 -17.32 3.30 19.83
C GLU A 314 -18.73 3.11 19.29
N ASP A 315 -19.61 4.08 19.48
CA ASP A 315 -21.01 4.05 19.03
C ASP A 315 -21.16 4.16 17.50
N GLU A 316 -20.11 4.63 16.81
CA GLU A 316 -20.12 4.94 15.38
C GLU A 316 -19.46 3.87 14.51
N MET A 317 -18.79 2.87 15.13
CA MET A 317 -18.02 1.85 14.40
C MET A 317 -18.87 1.13 13.34
N SER A 318 -20.11 0.81 13.63
CA SER A 318 -21.02 0.16 12.68
C SER A 318 -21.40 1.04 11.47
N LYS A 319 -21.32 2.37 11.61
CA LYS A 319 -21.62 3.33 10.55
C LYS A 319 -20.42 3.56 9.60
N ILE A 320 -19.20 3.30 10.06
CA ILE A 320 -17.98 3.60 9.31
C ILE A 320 -17.31 2.38 8.68
N THR A 321 -17.75 1.17 9.05
CA THR A 321 -17.29 -0.09 8.44
C THR A 321 -18.15 -0.47 7.23
N PRO A 322 -17.58 -1.11 6.19
CA PRO A 322 -16.19 -1.53 6.08
C PRO A 322 -15.23 -0.34 5.91
N VAL A 323 -14.06 -0.43 6.55
CA VAL A 323 -13.06 0.65 6.52
C VAL A 323 -12.54 0.89 5.11
N VAL A 324 -12.19 -0.18 4.43
CA VAL A 324 -11.54 -0.15 3.11
C VAL A 324 -12.57 -0.27 1.99
N ASN A 325 -12.52 0.66 1.04
CA ASN A 325 -13.26 0.53 -0.22
C ASN A 325 -12.43 -0.26 -1.24
N THR A 326 -12.76 -1.53 -1.43
CA THR A 326 -12.05 -2.44 -2.36
C THR A 326 -12.24 -2.12 -3.84
N ASN A 327 -13.15 -1.22 -4.20
CA ASN A 327 -13.30 -0.71 -5.56
C ASN A 327 -12.31 0.42 -5.91
N GLY A 328 -11.61 0.95 -4.89
CA GLY A 328 -10.58 1.97 -5.02
C GLY A 328 -9.28 1.44 -5.63
N SER A 329 -8.28 2.33 -5.77
CA SER A 329 -6.90 1.93 -6.05
C SER A 329 -6.22 1.41 -4.76
N ASP A 330 -5.07 0.76 -4.91
CA ASP A 330 -4.23 0.32 -3.79
C ASP A 330 -3.93 1.47 -2.81
N SER A 331 -3.53 2.61 -3.33
CA SER A 331 -3.29 3.82 -2.55
C SER A 331 -4.54 4.40 -1.89
N ALA A 332 -5.72 4.29 -2.53
CA ALA A 332 -6.97 4.70 -1.91
C ALA A 332 -7.35 3.80 -0.73
N MET A 333 -7.07 2.50 -0.82
CA MET A 333 -7.28 1.55 0.28
C MET A 333 -6.35 1.84 1.46
N LEU A 334 -5.07 2.18 1.21
CA LEU A 334 -4.16 2.64 2.26
C LEU A 334 -4.62 3.95 2.87
N ASP A 335 -5.03 4.92 2.05
CA ASP A 335 -5.57 6.21 2.51
C ASP A 335 -6.80 6.04 3.42
N ASN A 336 -7.72 5.11 3.08
CA ASN A 336 -8.85 4.77 3.94
C ASN A 336 -8.39 4.23 5.31
N THR A 337 -7.36 3.39 5.32
CA THR A 337 -6.80 2.82 6.55
C THR A 337 -6.11 3.89 7.41
N LEU A 338 -5.30 4.76 6.80
CA LEU A 338 -4.65 5.87 7.50
C LEU A 338 -5.69 6.85 8.08
N GLU A 339 -6.70 7.22 7.28
CA GLU A 339 -7.79 8.07 7.73
C GLU A 339 -8.53 7.44 8.92
N PHE A 340 -8.87 6.15 8.84
CA PHE A 340 -9.52 5.43 9.92
C PHE A 340 -8.68 5.45 11.21
N PHE A 341 -7.37 5.19 11.14
CA PHE A 341 -6.51 5.24 12.31
C PHE A 341 -6.42 6.63 12.92
N VAL A 342 -6.30 7.66 12.08
CA VAL A 342 -6.25 9.05 12.56
C VAL A 342 -7.56 9.45 13.23
N MET A 343 -8.69 9.08 12.66
CA MET A 343 -10.01 9.36 13.26
C MET A 343 -10.22 8.61 14.58
N ASN A 344 -9.55 7.49 14.77
CA ASN A 344 -9.52 6.73 16.02
C ASN A 344 -8.40 7.15 17.00
N GLY A 345 -7.78 8.31 16.76
CA GLY A 345 -6.85 8.94 17.72
C GLY A 345 -5.38 8.59 17.52
N MET A 346 -5.03 7.77 16.53
CA MET A 346 -3.63 7.47 16.20
C MET A 346 -3.01 8.66 15.47
N PRO A 347 -1.83 9.17 15.89
CA PRO A 347 -1.13 10.19 15.13
C PRO A 347 -0.79 9.71 13.71
N LEU A 348 -0.97 10.57 12.70
CA LEU A 348 -0.72 10.19 11.30
C LEU A 348 0.70 9.66 11.04
N PRO A 349 1.80 10.24 11.62
CA PRO A 349 3.12 9.65 11.46
C PRO A 349 3.23 8.21 12.01
N LEU A 350 2.59 7.94 13.16
CA LEU A 350 2.55 6.58 13.73
C LEU A 350 1.78 5.62 12.82
N ALA A 351 0.62 6.01 12.31
CA ALA A 351 -0.17 5.20 11.37
C ALA A 351 0.66 4.81 10.13
N VAL A 352 1.43 5.77 9.59
CA VAL A 352 2.34 5.50 8.47
C VAL A 352 3.51 4.60 8.87
N MET A 353 4.10 4.79 10.06
CA MET A 353 5.21 3.95 10.53
C MET A 353 4.83 2.48 10.69
N ILE A 354 3.63 2.19 11.16
CA ILE A 354 3.18 0.81 11.40
C ILE A 354 2.64 0.13 10.14
N THR A 355 2.11 0.88 9.18
CA THR A 355 1.65 0.34 7.89
C THR A 355 2.81 0.16 6.90
N ILE A 356 3.81 1.05 6.93
CA ILE A 356 4.99 1.02 6.05
C ILE A 356 6.25 1.01 6.93
N PRO A 357 6.51 -0.09 7.64
CA PRO A 357 7.63 -0.15 8.58
C PRO A 357 8.98 -0.17 7.86
N GLU A 358 9.99 0.45 8.48
CA GLU A 358 11.37 0.23 8.07
C GLU A 358 11.81 -1.24 8.36
N PRO A 359 12.84 -1.75 7.67
CA PRO A 359 13.35 -3.09 7.94
C PRO A 359 14.00 -3.15 9.33
N TRP A 360 13.41 -3.91 10.25
CA TRP A 360 13.81 -3.94 11.66
C TRP A 360 14.34 -5.31 12.12
N ILE A 361 13.76 -6.43 11.66
CA ILE A 361 14.04 -7.78 12.20
C ILE A 361 15.54 -8.13 12.14
N ASN A 362 16.13 -7.98 10.96
CA ASN A 362 17.53 -8.36 10.71
C ASN A 362 18.49 -7.16 10.72
N ASN A 363 18.04 -6.01 11.20
CA ASN A 363 18.85 -4.78 11.26
C ASN A 363 19.70 -4.75 12.54
N GLY A 364 20.96 -5.18 12.45
CA GLY A 364 21.90 -5.21 13.58
C GLY A 364 22.26 -3.82 14.15
N ALA A 365 22.09 -2.77 13.35
CA ALA A 365 22.42 -1.39 13.76
C ALA A 365 21.26 -0.64 14.44
N MET A 366 20.06 -1.21 14.43
CA MET A 366 18.88 -0.58 15.04
C MET A 366 18.89 -0.76 16.56
N ALA A 367 18.54 0.30 17.30
CA ALA A 367 18.35 0.26 18.75
C ALA A 367 17.26 -0.76 19.14
N GLN A 368 17.42 -1.37 20.32
CA GLN A 368 16.52 -2.46 20.75
C GLN A 368 15.10 -1.95 20.97
N GLU A 369 14.92 -0.77 21.54
CA GLU A 369 13.62 -0.12 21.79
C GLU A 369 12.83 0.05 20.49
N LYS A 370 13.52 0.44 19.41
CA LYS A 370 12.89 0.55 18.07
C LYS A 370 12.50 -0.81 17.51
N LYS A 371 13.30 -1.86 17.76
CA LYS A 371 12.93 -3.23 17.34
C LYS A 371 11.71 -3.73 18.11
N ASP A 372 11.68 -3.48 19.41
CA ASP A 372 10.58 -3.89 20.28
C ASP A 372 9.28 -3.18 19.90
N PHE A 373 9.34 -1.89 19.60
CA PHE A 373 8.24 -1.13 19.05
C PHE A 373 7.69 -1.75 17.75
N TYR A 374 8.55 -1.98 16.75
CA TYR A 374 8.10 -2.59 15.49
C TYR A 374 7.61 -4.02 15.67
N GLN A 375 8.25 -4.79 16.55
CA GLN A 375 7.81 -6.16 16.86
C GLN A 375 6.43 -6.18 17.51
N TYR A 376 6.18 -5.26 18.44
CA TYR A 376 4.87 -5.12 19.09
C TYR A 376 3.78 -4.88 18.03
N TYR A 377 3.95 -3.88 17.15
CA TYR A 377 2.95 -3.59 16.13
C TYR A 377 2.86 -4.69 15.05
N ALA A 378 3.95 -5.39 14.76
CA ALA A 378 3.95 -6.51 13.80
C ALA A 378 3.11 -7.71 14.26
N THR A 379 2.74 -7.80 15.54
CA THR A 379 1.79 -8.81 16.02
C THR A 379 0.34 -8.47 15.65
N MET A 380 0.05 -7.24 15.25
CA MET A 380 -1.31 -6.74 14.98
C MET A 380 -1.48 -6.16 13.57
N MET A 381 -0.41 -5.76 12.91
CA MET A 381 -0.43 -5.14 11.59
C MET A 381 0.61 -5.77 10.68
N GLU A 382 0.16 -6.28 9.58
CA GLU A 382 1.00 -6.68 8.46
C GLU A 382 1.53 -5.46 7.69
N PRO A 383 2.75 -5.50 7.14
CA PRO A 383 3.24 -4.41 6.32
C PRO A 383 2.44 -4.28 5.03
N TRP A 384 2.15 -3.04 4.64
CA TRP A 384 1.64 -2.69 3.31
C TRP A 384 2.85 -2.50 2.40
N ASP A 385 3.20 -3.54 1.66
CA ASP A 385 4.50 -3.66 1.02
C ASP A 385 4.42 -3.54 -0.51
N GLY A 386 5.44 -2.90 -1.06
CA GLY A 386 5.62 -2.64 -2.47
C GLY A 386 6.55 -1.45 -2.69
N PRO A 387 7.00 -1.21 -3.93
CA PRO A 387 7.80 -0.03 -4.24
C PRO A 387 6.95 1.23 -4.07
N ALA A 388 7.25 2.05 -3.06
CA ALA A 388 6.42 3.20 -2.71
C ALA A 388 7.24 4.44 -2.36
N SER A 389 6.84 5.58 -2.92
CA SER A 389 7.14 6.91 -2.42
C SER A 389 5.84 7.59 -2.05
N ILE A 390 5.68 7.92 -0.78
CA ILE A 390 4.44 8.46 -0.22
C ILE A 390 4.75 9.82 0.39
N ALA A 391 3.93 10.83 0.07
CA ALA A 391 3.84 12.04 0.83
C ALA A 391 2.42 12.19 1.39
N PHE A 392 2.31 12.66 2.63
CA PHE A 392 1.05 12.69 3.37
C PHE A 392 0.90 13.97 4.19
N THR A 393 -0.34 14.33 4.48
CA THR A 393 -0.67 15.47 5.34
C THR A 393 -2.06 15.30 5.94
N ASP A 394 -2.25 15.83 7.14
CA ASP A 394 -3.55 16.02 7.76
C ASP A 394 -3.96 17.50 7.82
N GLY A 395 -3.18 18.37 7.17
CA GLY A 395 -3.37 19.82 7.16
C GLY A 395 -2.55 20.58 8.20
N ASP A 396 -1.99 19.90 9.19
CA ASP A 396 -1.09 20.47 10.22
C ASP A 396 0.33 19.89 10.08
N TYR A 397 0.43 18.59 9.82
CA TYR A 397 1.68 17.90 9.53
C TYR A 397 1.84 17.68 8.02
N PHE A 398 3.06 17.74 7.56
CA PHE A 398 3.48 17.19 6.28
C PHE A 398 4.53 16.12 6.52
N GLY A 399 4.36 14.96 5.91
CA GLY A 399 5.37 13.90 5.97
C GLY A 399 5.64 13.28 4.62
N ALA A 400 6.82 12.65 4.49
CA ALA A 400 7.16 11.85 3.32
C ALA A 400 8.00 10.65 3.73
N VAL A 401 7.76 9.50 3.10
CA VAL A 401 8.44 8.24 3.40
C VAL A 401 8.65 7.41 2.13
N LEU A 402 9.74 6.64 2.11
CA LEU A 402 9.94 5.57 1.13
C LEU A 402 9.70 4.22 1.79
N ASP A 403 9.29 3.25 0.97
CA ASP A 403 9.23 1.84 1.37
C ASP A 403 10.57 1.31 1.90
N ARG A 404 10.57 0.14 2.51
CA ARG A 404 11.76 -0.50 3.09
C ARG A 404 12.91 -0.68 2.09
N ASN A 405 12.63 -0.81 0.80
CA ASN A 405 13.63 -0.97 -0.27
C ASN A 405 14.10 0.36 -0.84
N GLY A 406 13.25 1.38 -0.84
CA GLY A 406 13.54 2.71 -1.36
C GLY A 406 13.77 2.73 -2.87
N LEU A 407 12.94 1.99 -3.63
CA LEU A 407 13.10 1.84 -5.08
C LEU A 407 12.63 3.07 -5.86
N ARG A 408 11.70 3.84 -5.33
CA ARG A 408 11.19 5.05 -5.98
C ARG A 408 12.06 6.26 -5.67
N PRO A 409 12.33 7.14 -6.67
CA PRO A 409 13.10 8.35 -6.43
C PRO A 409 12.25 9.38 -5.68
N SER A 410 12.89 10.07 -4.73
CA SER A 410 12.31 11.24 -4.05
C SER A 410 13.42 12.17 -3.60
N ARG A 411 13.37 13.43 -4.02
CA ARG A 411 14.36 14.46 -3.74
C ARG A 411 13.70 15.63 -3.04
N TYR A 412 14.43 16.30 -2.17
CA TYR A 412 13.90 17.51 -1.54
C TYR A 412 14.96 18.58 -1.38
N TYR A 413 14.48 19.81 -1.34
CA TYR A 413 15.24 21.00 -0.98
C TYR A 413 14.62 21.66 0.23
N ILE A 414 15.48 22.27 1.07
CA ILE A 414 15.05 23.21 2.09
C ILE A 414 15.66 24.56 1.70
N THR A 415 14.84 25.61 1.67
CA THR A 415 15.26 26.96 1.30
C THR A 415 15.64 27.79 2.52
N ASN A 416 16.42 28.88 2.31
CA ASN A 416 16.81 29.81 3.37
C ASN A 416 15.62 30.55 4.00
N ASP A 417 14.53 30.70 3.23
CA ASP A 417 13.29 31.35 3.64
C ASP A 417 12.25 30.38 4.22
N GLY A 418 12.66 29.13 4.54
CA GLY A 418 11.86 28.19 5.32
C GLY A 418 10.82 27.41 4.51
N TYR A 419 11.07 27.13 3.23
CA TYR A 419 10.24 26.21 2.44
C TYR A 419 10.94 24.88 2.25
N LEU A 420 10.15 23.80 2.29
CA LEU A 420 10.54 22.49 1.79
C LEU A 420 9.88 22.26 0.44
N ILE A 421 10.67 21.85 -0.55
CA ILE A 421 10.21 21.42 -1.87
C ILE A 421 10.63 19.97 -2.06
N LEU A 422 9.64 19.07 -2.23
CA LEU A 422 9.86 17.66 -2.51
C LEU A 422 9.34 17.34 -3.91
N SER A 423 10.08 16.51 -4.65
CA SER A 423 9.65 16.04 -5.97
C SER A 423 10.28 14.68 -6.31
N SER A 424 9.63 13.94 -7.20
CA SER A 424 10.18 12.72 -7.81
C SER A 424 11.52 12.98 -8.51
N GLU A 425 11.74 14.18 -9.02
CA GLU A 425 12.95 14.58 -9.75
C GLU A 425 13.51 15.92 -9.28
N VAL A 426 14.81 16.08 -9.49
CA VAL A 426 15.51 17.36 -9.26
C VAL A 426 15.11 18.35 -10.35
N GLY A 427 14.82 19.60 -9.97
CA GLY A 427 14.55 20.66 -10.91
C GLY A 427 13.10 20.81 -11.37
N ALA A 428 12.18 20.01 -10.81
CA ALA A 428 10.75 20.17 -11.08
C ALA A 428 10.19 21.56 -10.71
N LEU A 429 10.81 22.24 -9.73
CA LEU A 429 10.62 23.67 -9.49
C LEU A 429 11.98 24.37 -9.64
N PRO A 430 12.14 25.30 -10.60
CA PRO A 430 13.37 26.07 -10.74
C PRO A 430 13.57 27.00 -9.54
N ILE A 431 14.61 26.75 -8.76
CA ILE A 431 14.98 27.56 -7.59
C ILE A 431 16.42 28.00 -7.73
N PRO A 432 16.73 29.31 -7.58
CA PRO A 432 18.09 29.76 -7.56
C PRO A 432 18.92 29.09 -6.46
N GLU A 433 20.13 28.66 -6.79
CA GLU A 433 21.00 27.97 -5.81
C GLU A 433 21.25 28.77 -4.54
N SER A 434 21.32 30.12 -4.67
CA SER A 434 21.46 31.00 -3.51
C SER A 434 20.33 30.96 -2.51
N ARG A 435 19.15 30.47 -2.90
CA ARG A 435 18.01 30.27 -1.98
C ARG A 435 18.03 28.91 -1.30
N ILE A 436 18.82 27.96 -1.76
CA ILE A 436 18.82 26.59 -1.26
C ILE A 436 19.77 26.48 -0.06
N LYS A 437 19.21 26.08 1.09
CA LYS A 437 19.93 25.78 2.32
C LYS A 437 20.45 24.34 2.36
N LEU A 438 19.59 23.38 1.91
CA LEU A 438 19.87 21.94 1.94
C LEU A 438 19.30 21.28 0.69
N LYS A 439 20.07 20.34 0.11
CA LYS A 439 19.64 19.40 -0.93
C LYS A 439 19.86 17.99 -0.42
N ASP A 440 18.84 17.16 -0.38
CA ASP A 440 18.95 15.75 0.01
C ASP A 440 17.92 14.89 -0.74
N ARG A 441 17.89 13.62 -0.40
CA ARG A 441 16.93 12.62 -0.86
C ARG A 441 16.30 11.90 0.30
N LEU A 442 15.09 11.41 0.13
CA LEU A 442 14.53 10.42 1.05
C LEU A 442 15.36 9.14 0.96
N ARG A 443 15.53 8.50 2.11
CA ARG A 443 16.24 7.23 2.25
C ARG A 443 15.25 6.12 2.55
N PRO A 444 15.55 4.86 2.19
CA PRO A 444 14.67 3.73 2.49
C PRO A 444 14.26 3.68 3.96
N GLY A 445 12.95 3.56 4.20
CA GLY A 445 12.38 3.47 5.54
C GLY A 445 12.53 4.72 6.42
N LYS A 446 13.10 5.82 5.92
CA LYS A 446 13.23 7.07 6.68
C LYS A 446 12.08 8.02 6.38
N MET A 447 11.58 8.66 7.41
CA MET A 447 10.50 9.63 7.34
C MET A 447 11.03 11.06 7.44
N LEU A 448 10.57 11.93 6.55
CA LEU A 448 10.71 13.37 6.64
C LEU A 448 9.40 13.92 7.21
N LEU A 449 9.44 14.65 8.29
CA LEU A 449 8.23 15.18 8.93
C LEU A 449 8.39 16.68 9.26
N ILE A 450 7.36 17.46 8.96
CA ILE A 450 7.26 18.88 9.30
C ILE A 450 5.98 19.10 10.11
N ASP A 451 6.10 19.75 11.26
CA ASP A 451 5.01 20.31 12.02
C ASP A 451 4.87 21.80 11.65
N THR A 452 3.87 22.14 10.84
CA THR A 452 3.69 23.52 10.37
C THR A 452 3.07 24.43 11.43
N VAL A 453 2.50 23.86 12.49
CA VAL A 453 1.95 24.62 13.62
C VAL A 453 3.05 25.08 14.54
N LYS A 454 4.04 24.20 14.80
CA LYS A 454 5.23 24.54 15.61
C LYS A 454 6.32 25.22 14.79
N GLY A 455 6.30 25.09 13.46
CA GLY A 455 7.32 25.61 12.58
C GLY A 455 8.64 24.83 12.63
N GLU A 456 8.57 23.51 12.77
CA GLU A 456 9.77 22.67 12.92
C GLU A 456 9.82 21.50 11.95
N LEU A 457 11.04 21.17 11.53
CA LEU A 457 11.38 19.92 10.86
C LEU A 457 11.78 18.90 11.93
N ILE A 458 11.05 17.79 12.00
CA ILE A 458 11.28 16.71 12.96
C ILE A 458 12.16 15.65 12.30
N GLU A 459 13.32 15.38 12.90
CA GLU A 459 14.23 14.35 12.40
C GLU A 459 13.69 12.94 12.63
N ASP A 460 13.88 12.04 11.66
CA ASP A 460 13.41 10.65 11.68
C ASP A 460 13.79 9.89 12.96
N ASP A 461 15.06 10.01 13.37
CA ASP A 461 15.54 9.27 14.53
C ASP A 461 14.90 9.77 15.84
N LYS A 462 14.71 11.09 15.98
CA LYS A 462 14.02 11.70 17.13
C LYS A 462 12.54 11.28 17.19
N LEU A 463 11.85 11.35 16.05
CA LEU A 463 10.45 10.93 15.95
C LEU A 463 10.26 9.47 16.34
N LYS A 464 11.09 8.60 15.78
CA LYS A 464 10.99 7.15 16.01
C LYS A 464 11.41 6.75 17.43
N GLU A 465 12.38 7.46 18.02
CA GLU A 465 12.77 7.28 19.42
C GLU A 465 11.62 7.67 20.37
N GLU A 466 10.94 8.78 20.10
CA GLU A 466 9.78 9.22 20.88
C GLU A 466 8.69 8.15 20.92
N TYR A 467 8.31 7.58 19.76
CA TYR A 467 7.33 6.50 19.73
C TYR A 467 7.85 5.19 20.33
N ALA A 468 9.10 4.83 20.08
CA ALA A 468 9.69 3.59 20.57
C ALA A 468 9.87 3.54 22.09
N THR A 469 10.02 4.69 22.73
CA THR A 469 10.19 4.81 24.19
C THR A 469 8.91 5.22 24.93
N LYS A 470 7.81 5.44 24.21
CA LYS A 470 6.52 5.85 24.78
C LYS A 470 5.96 4.81 25.77
N ASN A 471 6.12 3.54 25.46
CA ASN A 471 5.67 2.41 26.27
C ASN A 471 6.81 1.39 26.45
N PRO A 472 6.77 0.54 27.48
CA PRO A 472 7.77 -0.50 27.72
C PRO A 472 7.51 -1.72 26.80
N TYR A 473 7.61 -1.56 25.48
CA TYR A 473 7.29 -2.59 24.50
C TYR A 473 8.13 -3.87 24.69
N GLY A 474 9.40 -3.74 25.08
CA GLY A 474 10.27 -4.87 25.39
C GLY A 474 9.73 -5.72 26.54
N GLU A 475 9.30 -5.12 27.65
CA GLU A 475 8.70 -5.81 28.79
C GLU A 475 7.36 -6.46 28.40
N TRP A 476 6.55 -5.80 27.55
CA TRP A 476 5.30 -6.35 27.05
C TRP A 476 5.54 -7.59 26.19
N LEU A 477 6.52 -7.53 25.28
CA LEU A 477 6.89 -8.67 24.43
C LEU A 477 7.47 -9.83 25.25
N ASP A 478 8.37 -9.55 26.19
CA ASP A 478 8.97 -10.58 27.05
C ASP A 478 7.92 -11.32 27.89
N SER A 479 6.87 -10.61 28.31
CA SER A 479 5.81 -11.17 29.15
C SER A 479 4.72 -11.93 28.36
N ASN A 480 4.46 -11.55 27.10
CA ASN A 480 3.30 -12.03 26.36
C ASN A 480 3.65 -12.79 25.07
N LEU A 481 4.76 -12.48 24.41
CA LEU A 481 5.12 -13.10 23.12
C LEU A 481 5.90 -14.40 23.34
N ILE A 482 5.28 -15.53 23.01
CA ILE A 482 5.88 -16.84 23.22
C ILE A 482 6.73 -17.22 21.99
N GLN A 483 7.91 -17.79 22.22
CA GLN A 483 8.76 -18.30 21.14
C GLN A 483 8.51 -19.81 20.97
N LEU A 484 8.36 -20.27 19.71
CA LEU A 484 8.18 -21.69 19.41
C LEU A 484 9.31 -22.57 19.98
N LYS A 485 10.54 -22.03 20.02
CA LYS A 485 11.71 -22.76 20.58
C LYS A 485 11.56 -23.07 22.08
N ASP A 486 10.82 -22.25 22.83
CA ASP A 486 10.66 -22.36 24.29
C ASP A 486 9.54 -23.33 24.68
N LEU A 487 8.72 -23.76 23.72
CA LEU A 487 7.70 -24.78 23.95
C LEU A 487 8.35 -26.16 24.23
N LYS A 488 7.82 -26.85 25.22
CA LYS A 488 8.28 -28.19 25.57
C LYS A 488 8.00 -29.21 24.47
N ILE A 489 8.98 -30.04 24.17
CA ILE A 489 8.80 -31.19 23.27
C ILE A 489 7.98 -32.24 24.01
N PRO A 490 6.80 -32.62 23.51
CA PRO A 490 5.98 -33.61 24.16
C PRO A 490 6.60 -35.01 24.01
N ASN A 491 6.41 -35.87 25.03
CA ASN A 491 6.86 -37.28 24.95
C ASN A 491 5.91 -38.10 24.08
N LYS A 492 5.81 -37.77 22.81
CA LYS A 492 4.99 -38.46 21.81
C LYS A 492 5.85 -38.80 20.60
N LYS A 493 5.70 -40.00 20.05
CA LYS A 493 6.39 -40.38 18.82
C LYS A 493 5.71 -39.79 17.61
N VAL A 494 6.50 -39.27 16.68
CA VAL A 494 6.03 -38.93 15.34
C VAL A 494 5.66 -40.24 14.63
N PRO A 495 4.46 -40.35 14.03
CA PRO A 495 4.08 -41.53 13.26
C PRO A 495 5.09 -41.78 12.12
N VAL A 496 5.60 -43.00 12.01
CA VAL A 496 6.49 -43.41 10.93
C VAL A 496 5.73 -44.42 10.07
N HIS A 497 5.62 -44.10 8.78
CA HIS A 497 4.96 -44.99 7.82
C HIS A 497 5.92 -46.10 7.37
N THR A 498 5.38 -47.30 7.16
CA THR A 498 6.08 -48.37 6.48
C THR A 498 6.41 -47.95 5.03
N LYS A 499 7.30 -48.73 4.36
CA LYS A 499 7.63 -48.49 2.97
C LYS A 499 6.40 -48.57 2.05
N GLU A 500 5.54 -49.55 2.32
CA GLU A 500 4.31 -49.84 1.59
C GLU A 500 3.26 -48.74 1.80
N GLU A 501 3.05 -48.31 3.03
CA GLU A 501 2.14 -47.18 3.36
C GLU A 501 2.62 -45.87 2.70
N ARG A 502 3.92 -45.59 2.78
CA ARG A 502 4.50 -44.42 2.13
C ARG A 502 4.28 -44.43 0.62
N ALA A 503 4.52 -45.57 -0.05
CA ALA A 503 4.29 -45.70 -1.49
C ALA A 503 2.81 -45.50 -1.86
N ARG A 504 1.88 -45.97 -1.02
CA ARG A 504 0.44 -45.73 -1.24
C ARG A 504 0.08 -44.26 -1.08
N LEU A 505 0.56 -43.61 -0.02
CA LEU A 505 0.34 -42.17 0.20
C LEU A 505 0.95 -41.30 -0.90
N GLN A 506 2.17 -41.60 -1.32
CA GLN A 506 2.81 -40.91 -2.43
C GLN A 506 1.99 -41.00 -3.72
N LYS A 507 1.39 -42.19 -4.00
CA LYS A 507 0.50 -42.37 -5.14
C LYS A 507 -0.82 -41.60 -4.94
N ALA A 508 -1.40 -41.62 -3.73
CA ALA A 508 -2.64 -40.90 -3.42
C ALA A 508 -2.49 -39.38 -3.59
N PHE A 509 -1.34 -38.81 -3.19
CA PHE A 509 -1.03 -37.41 -3.34
C PHE A 509 -0.38 -37.05 -4.69
N GLY A 510 -0.36 -38.00 -5.67
CA GLY A 510 0.07 -37.74 -7.03
C GLY A 510 1.55 -37.42 -7.18
N TYR A 511 2.43 -37.97 -6.31
CA TYR A 511 3.88 -37.82 -6.47
C TYR A 511 4.37 -38.56 -7.72
N THR A 512 5.17 -37.89 -8.54
CA THR A 512 5.77 -38.43 -9.74
C THR A 512 7.26 -38.73 -9.54
N TYR A 513 7.84 -39.52 -10.45
CA TYR A 513 9.31 -39.74 -10.45
C TYR A 513 10.05 -38.42 -10.65
N GLU A 514 9.47 -37.49 -11.43
CA GLU A 514 10.05 -36.17 -11.66
C GLU A 514 10.11 -35.35 -10.40
N ASP A 515 9.02 -35.31 -9.61
CA ASP A 515 9.01 -34.63 -8.30
C ASP A 515 10.16 -35.09 -7.40
N PHE A 516 10.40 -36.41 -7.37
CA PHE A 516 11.51 -36.95 -6.57
C PHE A 516 12.86 -36.56 -7.11
N LYS A 517 13.09 -36.73 -8.44
CA LYS A 517 14.39 -36.55 -9.06
C LYS A 517 14.80 -35.10 -9.17
N THR A 518 13.85 -34.23 -9.53
CA THR A 518 14.16 -32.82 -9.87
C THR A 518 13.96 -31.86 -8.70
N SER A 519 13.07 -32.18 -7.76
CA SER A 519 12.77 -31.28 -6.63
C SER A 519 13.26 -31.84 -5.29
N ILE A 520 12.72 -32.98 -4.86
CA ILE A 520 12.93 -33.48 -3.49
C ILE A 520 14.36 -33.98 -3.28
N LEU A 521 14.91 -34.76 -4.21
CA LEU A 521 16.25 -35.35 -4.07
C LEU A 521 17.37 -34.28 -4.03
N PRO A 522 17.38 -33.24 -4.91
CA PRO A 522 18.35 -32.16 -4.82
C PRO A 522 18.28 -31.40 -3.49
N MET A 523 17.08 -31.10 -3.00
CA MET A 523 16.90 -30.46 -1.69
C MET A 523 17.43 -31.34 -0.55
N ALA A 524 17.15 -32.64 -0.59
CA ALA A 524 17.61 -33.58 0.43
C ALA A 524 19.14 -33.78 0.43
N LEU A 525 19.78 -33.77 -0.75
CA LEU A 525 21.23 -33.97 -0.89
C LEU A 525 22.02 -32.70 -0.62
N ASN A 526 21.57 -31.56 -1.10
CA ASN A 526 22.35 -30.34 -1.14
C ASN A 526 21.92 -29.32 -0.07
N GLY A 527 20.76 -29.51 0.59
CA GLY A 527 20.19 -28.54 1.52
C GLY A 527 19.81 -27.21 0.84
N THR A 528 19.67 -27.23 -0.48
CA THR A 528 19.33 -26.05 -1.28
C THR A 528 18.20 -26.38 -2.24
N GLU A 529 17.40 -25.39 -2.54
CA GLU A 529 16.38 -25.49 -3.55
C GLU A 529 16.98 -25.55 -4.95
N GLN A 530 16.25 -26.20 -5.86
CA GLN A 530 16.62 -26.21 -7.26
C GLN A 530 16.44 -24.82 -7.88
N THR A 531 17.42 -24.40 -8.68
CA THR A 531 17.33 -23.11 -9.40
C THR A 531 16.22 -23.19 -10.45
N GLY A 532 15.29 -22.25 -10.38
CA GLY A 532 14.16 -22.15 -11.31
C GLY A 532 13.49 -20.80 -11.21
N ALA A 533 12.60 -20.48 -12.15
CA ALA A 533 11.73 -19.32 -12.05
C ALA A 533 10.61 -19.57 -11.03
N MET A 534 10.21 -18.54 -10.31
CA MET A 534 9.03 -18.58 -9.47
C MET A 534 7.77 -18.76 -10.34
N GLY A 535 6.91 -19.68 -9.94
CA GLY A 535 5.68 -19.99 -10.65
C GLY A 535 5.89 -20.95 -11.84
N ILE A 536 4.81 -21.28 -12.50
CA ILE A 536 4.79 -22.20 -13.65
C ILE A 536 4.35 -21.44 -14.90
N ASP A 537 5.27 -21.28 -15.85
CA ASP A 537 4.96 -20.71 -17.18
C ASP A 537 4.56 -21.78 -18.19
N THR A 538 4.81 -23.05 -17.90
CA THR A 538 4.47 -24.17 -18.79
C THR A 538 2.96 -24.25 -19.00
N PRO A 539 2.47 -24.29 -20.22
CA PRO A 539 1.04 -24.48 -20.49
C PRO A 539 0.56 -25.82 -19.91
N LEU A 540 -0.64 -25.82 -19.34
CA LEU A 540 -1.27 -27.05 -18.87
C LEU A 540 -1.52 -28.01 -20.03
N ALA A 541 -1.25 -29.29 -19.81
CA ALA A 541 -1.50 -30.36 -20.78
C ALA A 541 -3.01 -30.70 -20.81
N VAL A 542 -3.81 -29.83 -21.41
CA VAL A 542 -5.29 -29.91 -21.41
C VAL A 542 -5.87 -31.19 -22.00
N LEU A 543 -5.10 -31.90 -22.81
CA LEU A 543 -5.49 -33.21 -23.40
C LEU A 543 -5.00 -34.40 -22.56
N SER A 544 -4.34 -34.17 -21.43
CA SER A 544 -3.85 -35.22 -20.54
C SER A 544 -4.96 -35.70 -19.61
N ASN A 545 -5.05 -37.04 -19.43
CA ASN A 545 -5.90 -37.66 -18.41
C ASN A 545 -5.22 -37.75 -17.04
N LYS A 546 -4.00 -37.27 -16.89
CA LYS A 546 -3.27 -37.31 -15.61
C LYS A 546 -3.73 -36.18 -14.73
N HIS A 547 -4.00 -36.52 -13.48
CA HIS A 547 -4.26 -35.53 -12.42
C HIS A 547 -3.09 -34.58 -12.28
N GLN A 548 -3.40 -33.28 -12.15
CA GLN A 548 -2.43 -32.24 -11.81
C GLN A 548 -2.77 -31.69 -10.43
N PRO A 549 -1.77 -31.47 -9.55
CA PRO A 549 -2.00 -30.74 -8.30
C PRO A 549 -2.60 -29.35 -8.57
N LEU A 550 -3.50 -28.93 -7.69
CA LEU A 550 -4.19 -27.64 -7.85
C LEU A 550 -3.23 -26.44 -7.97
N PHE A 551 -2.07 -26.53 -7.34
CA PHE A 551 -1.00 -25.53 -7.41
C PHE A 551 -0.55 -25.22 -8.85
N ASN A 552 -0.58 -26.20 -9.76
CA ASN A 552 -0.10 -26.02 -11.14
C ASN A 552 -1.02 -25.11 -11.99
N TYR A 553 -2.21 -24.77 -11.48
CA TYR A 553 -3.14 -23.86 -12.17
C TYR A 553 -2.91 -22.39 -11.81
N PHE A 554 -2.06 -22.10 -10.82
CA PHE A 554 -1.76 -20.76 -10.36
C PHE A 554 -0.45 -20.27 -10.94
N LYS A 555 -0.45 -19.03 -11.40
CA LYS A 555 0.69 -18.36 -12.03
C LYS A 555 0.88 -16.99 -11.43
N GLN A 556 2.07 -16.45 -11.59
CA GLN A 556 2.37 -15.07 -11.25
C GLN A 556 1.52 -14.12 -12.08
N LEU A 557 0.85 -13.15 -11.44
CA LEU A 557 -0.04 -12.20 -12.11
C LEU A 557 0.71 -11.09 -12.85
N PHE A 558 1.83 -10.63 -12.28
CA PHE A 558 2.59 -9.53 -12.83
C PHE A 558 3.90 -10.01 -13.45
N ALA A 559 4.32 -9.37 -14.54
CA ALA A 559 5.69 -9.45 -14.99
C ALA A 559 6.60 -8.85 -13.90
N GLN A 560 7.56 -9.64 -13.44
CA GLN A 560 8.54 -9.19 -12.45
C GLN A 560 9.94 -9.34 -13.02
N VAL A 561 10.85 -8.47 -12.59
CA VAL A 561 12.25 -8.58 -12.97
C VAL A 561 12.88 -9.80 -12.29
N THR A 562 13.65 -10.57 -13.05
CA THR A 562 14.35 -11.76 -12.54
C THR A 562 15.41 -11.37 -11.51
N ASN A 563 16.06 -10.22 -11.71
CA ASN A 563 17.05 -9.65 -10.80
C ASN A 563 16.53 -8.30 -10.30
N PRO A 564 15.77 -8.26 -9.18
CA PRO A 564 15.36 -7.00 -8.58
C PRO A 564 16.59 -6.16 -8.16
N PRO A 565 16.50 -4.83 -8.10
CA PRO A 565 17.62 -3.94 -7.78
C PRO A 565 17.96 -3.95 -6.28
N ILE A 566 18.08 -5.14 -5.70
CA ILE A 566 18.42 -5.39 -4.29
C ILE A 566 19.63 -6.32 -4.28
N ASP A 567 20.73 -5.90 -3.64
CA ASP A 567 21.89 -6.74 -3.45
C ASP A 567 21.67 -7.77 -2.33
N SER A 568 22.49 -8.82 -2.31
CA SER A 568 22.35 -9.95 -1.37
C SER A 568 22.57 -9.56 0.11
N ILE A 569 23.25 -8.44 0.39
CA ILE A 569 23.45 -7.94 1.76
C ILE A 569 22.17 -7.24 2.21
N ARG A 570 21.62 -6.36 1.37
CA ARG A 570 20.38 -5.65 1.67
C ARG A 570 19.19 -6.61 1.75
N GLU A 571 19.12 -7.61 0.88
CA GLU A 571 18.07 -8.63 0.91
C GLU A 571 17.92 -9.26 2.30
N LYS A 572 19.03 -9.60 2.96
CA LYS A 572 19.02 -10.16 4.33
C LYS A 572 18.40 -9.20 5.36
N VAL A 573 18.55 -7.90 5.16
CA VAL A 573 18.01 -6.89 6.09
C VAL A 573 16.51 -6.68 5.86
N VAL A 574 16.07 -6.65 4.60
CA VAL A 574 14.70 -6.26 4.25
C VAL A 574 13.71 -7.41 4.18
N THR A 575 14.18 -8.67 4.16
CA THR A 575 13.31 -9.85 4.10
C THR A 575 13.16 -10.53 5.46
N SER A 576 11.98 -11.10 5.70
CA SER A 576 11.69 -11.91 6.89
C SER A 576 10.64 -12.95 6.57
N THR A 577 10.81 -14.14 7.18
CA THR A 577 9.83 -15.24 7.14
C THR A 577 9.09 -15.41 8.47
N THR A 578 9.31 -14.51 9.43
CA THR A 578 8.67 -14.56 10.76
C THR A 578 7.16 -14.40 10.64
N VAL A 579 6.42 -15.29 11.31
CA VAL A 579 4.95 -15.24 11.43
C VAL A 579 4.53 -15.31 12.89
N TYR A 580 3.35 -14.79 13.18
CA TYR A 580 2.73 -14.80 14.51
C TYR A 580 1.43 -15.59 14.46
N LEU A 581 1.20 -16.48 15.44
CA LEU A 581 0.01 -17.32 15.54
C LEU A 581 -0.76 -17.01 16.83
N GLY A 582 -2.07 -17.02 16.73
CA GLY A 582 -2.98 -16.71 17.83
C GLY A 582 -3.97 -15.61 17.43
N THR A 583 -4.58 -15.00 18.42
CA THR A 583 -5.49 -13.87 18.23
C THR A 583 -4.70 -12.58 18.10
N GLU A 584 -5.01 -11.77 17.11
CA GLU A 584 -4.47 -10.41 17.00
C GLU A 584 -5.15 -9.50 18.01
N GLY A 585 -4.39 -8.59 18.63
CA GLY A 585 -4.90 -7.60 19.57
C GLY A 585 -5.65 -6.45 18.89
N ASN A 586 -6.21 -5.54 19.70
CA ASN A 586 -6.82 -4.30 19.21
C ASN A 586 -5.76 -3.27 18.87
N ILE A 587 -5.55 -3.01 17.58
CA ILE A 587 -4.54 -2.06 17.10
C ILE A 587 -4.82 -0.60 17.48
N LEU A 588 -6.06 -0.28 17.82
CA LEU A 588 -6.47 1.10 18.20
C LEU A 588 -6.11 1.45 19.65
N GLU A 589 -5.68 0.47 20.44
CA GLU A 589 -5.29 0.67 21.82
C GLU A 589 -3.90 0.06 22.11
N GLU A 590 -3.04 0.79 22.77
CA GLU A 590 -1.72 0.30 23.20
C GLU A 590 -1.83 -0.43 24.53
N LYS A 591 -1.84 -1.78 24.52
CA LYS A 591 -1.92 -2.64 25.71
C LYS A 591 -0.94 -3.80 25.63
N ALA A 592 -0.43 -4.24 26.77
CA ALA A 592 0.52 -5.35 26.86
C ALA A 592 -0.04 -6.68 26.30
N GLU A 593 -1.33 -6.92 26.50
CA GLU A 593 -1.99 -8.15 26.08
C GLU A 593 -2.13 -8.30 24.57
N ASN A 594 -2.07 -7.19 23.83
CA ASN A 594 -2.24 -7.19 22.38
C ASN A 594 -1.17 -8.01 21.64
N CYS A 595 0.02 -8.18 22.22
CA CYS A 595 1.10 -8.97 21.61
C CYS A 595 1.16 -10.43 22.13
N LYS A 596 0.08 -10.95 22.75
CA LYS A 596 0.01 -12.34 23.24
C LYS A 596 -0.16 -13.32 22.09
N GLN A 597 0.94 -13.65 21.43
CA GLN A 597 0.98 -14.54 20.27
C GLN A 597 2.17 -15.51 20.33
N LEU A 598 2.13 -16.54 19.49
CA LEU A 598 3.23 -17.48 19.30
C LEU A 598 4.06 -17.04 18.09
N ARG A 599 5.30 -16.65 18.30
CA ARG A 599 6.26 -16.29 17.24
C ARG A 599 6.93 -17.53 16.66
N ILE A 600 6.92 -17.62 15.35
CA ILE A 600 7.59 -18.63 14.54
C ILE A 600 8.53 -17.93 13.58
N ASN A 601 9.80 -18.34 13.52
CA ASN A 601 10.78 -17.68 12.64
C ASN A 601 10.62 -18.09 11.18
N ASP A 602 10.18 -19.34 10.93
CA ASP A 602 10.00 -19.89 9.59
C ASP A 602 8.61 -20.49 9.45
N PRO A 603 7.84 -20.17 8.39
CA PRO A 603 6.46 -20.63 8.23
C PRO A 603 6.36 -22.13 7.93
N ILE A 604 7.45 -22.80 7.57
CA ILE A 604 7.53 -24.25 7.34
C ILE A 604 7.95 -24.93 8.63
N LEU A 605 7.04 -25.69 9.23
CA LEU A 605 7.24 -26.35 10.51
C LEU A 605 7.79 -27.77 10.33
N THR A 606 8.68 -28.18 11.24
CA THR A 606 9.05 -29.58 11.39
C THR A 606 7.92 -30.36 12.08
N ASN A 607 7.91 -31.70 11.97
CA ASN A 607 6.96 -32.54 12.72
C ASN A 607 7.07 -32.34 14.23
N THR A 608 8.28 -32.07 14.74
CA THR A 608 8.51 -31.77 16.15
C THR A 608 7.89 -30.45 16.57
N ASP A 609 8.03 -29.43 15.74
CA ASP A 609 7.43 -28.13 16.01
C ASP A 609 5.90 -28.17 15.98
N LEU A 610 5.35 -28.91 15.01
CA LEU A 610 3.90 -29.15 14.97
C LEU A 610 3.40 -29.90 16.21
N LEU A 611 4.16 -30.91 16.71
CA LEU A 611 3.83 -31.60 17.94
C LEU A 611 3.88 -30.69 19.17
N LYS A 612 4.84 -29.77 19.25
CA LYS A 612 4.89 -28.76 20.32
C LYS A 612 3.62 -27.91 20.32
N ILE A 613 3.21 -27.41 19.14
CA ILE A 613 2.00 -26.59 19.00
C ILE A 613 0.74 -27.40 19.35
N LYS A 614 0.58 -28.62 18.81
CA LYS A 614 -0.56 -29.51 19.11
C LYS A 614 -0.75 -29.84 20.60
N ASN A 615 0.32 -29.80 21.37
CA ASN A 615 0.32 -30.11 22.79
C ASN A 615 0.64 -28.92 23.69
N MET A 616 0.57 -27.71 23.13
CA MET A 616 0.78 -26.50 23.88
C MET A 616 -0.28 -26.32 24.94
N ASN A 617 0.15 -26.13 26.20
CA ASN A 617 -0.71 -25.82 27.34
C ASN A 617 -0.24 -24.49 27.93
N VAL A 618 -0.64 -23.41 27.26
CA VAL A 618 -0.29 -22.05 27.62
C VAL A 618 -1.58 -21.25 27.68
N GLU A 619 -1.78 -20.50 28.74
CA GLU A 619 -2.95 -19.65 28.91
C GLU A 619 -3.13 -18.67 27.74
N GLY A 620 -4.35 -18.57 27.22
CA GLY A 620 -4.68 -17.73 26.06
C GLY A 620 -4.51 -18.42 24.72
N PHE A 621 -4.05 -19.69 24.68
CA PHE A 621 -3.96 -20.48 23.45
C PHE A 621 -4.78 -21.75 23.55
N LYS A 622 -5.62 -21.97 22.55
CA LYS A 622 -6.32 -23.23 22.36
C LYS A 622 -6.15 -23.69 20.92
N VAL A 623 -5.55 -24.87 20.76
CA VAL A 623 -5.23 -25.48 19.47
C VAL A 623 -6.23 -26.61 19.18
N GLU A 624 -6.83 -26.55 18.00
CA GLU A 624 -7.75 -27.59 17.52
C GLU A 624 -7.26 -28.13 16.17
N THR A 625 -7.30 -29.48 16.02
CA THR A 625 -6.96 -30.12 14.72
C THR A 625 -8.24 -30.56 14.04
N ILE A 626 -8.48 -30.03 12.84
CA ILE A 626 -9.66 -30.30 12.02
C ILE A 626 -9.25 -31.15 10.83
N PRO A 627 -9.82 -32.37 10.65
CA PRO A 627 -9.55 -33.17 9.48
C PRO A 627 -10.09 -32.53 8.20
N ILE A 628 -9.28 -32.49 7.15
CA ILE A 628 -9.71 -32.12 5.80
C ILE A 628 -9.85 -33.34 4.89
N ILE A 629 -10.29 -34.45 5.49
CA ILE A 629 -10.63 -35.69 4.78
C ILE A 629 -12.13 -35.90 4.85
N TYR A 630 -12.68 -36.52 3.82
CA TYR A 630 -14.13 -36.83 3.75
C TYR A 630 -14.38 -38.14 3.07
N TYR A 631 -15.54 -38.74 3.33
CA TYR A 631 -15.93 -40.02 2.75
C TYR A 631 -16.10 -39.87 1.22
N LYS A 632 -15.49 -40.76 0.45
CA LYS A 632 -15.43 -40.74 -1.03
C LYS A 632 -16.76 -40.58 -1.77
N ASN A 633 -17.88 -40.96 -1.10
CA ASN A 633 -19.24 -40.82 -1.67
C ASN A 633 -19.92 -39.49 -1.28
N THR A 634 -19.27 -38.64 -0.50
CA THR A 634 -19.71 -37.26 -0.20
C THR A 634 -19.21 -36.31 -1.27
N SER A 635 -19.97 -35.29 -1.66
CA SER A 635 -19.48 -34.28 -2.59
C SER A 635 -18.46 -33.37 -1.92
N LEU A 636 -17.55 -32.82 -2.73
CA LEU A 636 -16.51 -31.90 -2.26
C LEU A 636 -17.09 -30.63 -1.63
N GLU A 637 -18.17 -30.09 -2.20
CA GLU A 637 -18.88 -28.91 -1.69
C GLU A 637 -19.38 -29.15 -0.26
N ARG A 638 -20.02 -30.31 -0.01
CA ARG A 638 -20.49 -30.68 1.33
C ARG A 638 -19.33 -30.85 2.31
N ALA A 639 -18.19 -31.36 1.84
CA ALA A 639 -17.02 -31.49 2.68
C ALA A 639 -16.45 -30.12 3.10
N ILE A 640 -16.47 -29.13 2.21
CA ILE A 640 -16.08 -27.76 2.51
C ILE A 640 -17.09 -27.10 3.46
N ASP A 641 -18.38 -27.27 3.23
CA ASP A 641 -19.41 -26.74 4.17
C ASP A 641 -19.23 -27.32 5.58
N HIS A 642 -18.94 -28.63 5.67
CA HIS A 642 -18.65 -29.27 6.96
C HIS A 642 -17.40 -28.68 7.61
N LEU A 643 -16.34 -28.41 6.84
CA LEU A 643 -15.14 -27.74 7.36
C LEU A 643 -15.48 -26.42 8.03
N PHE A 644 -16.32 -25.59 7.42
CA PHE A 644 -16.73 -24.29 8.01
C PHE A 644 -17.50 -24.48 9.32
N VAL A 645 -18.40 -25.46 9.36
CA VAL A 645 -19.16 -25.78 10.59
C VAL A 645 -18.22 -26.21 11.74
N GLU A 646 -17.24 -27.06 11.46
CA GLU A 646 -16.27 -27.52 12.45
C GLU A 646 -15.36 -26.38 12.93
N VAL A 647 -14.92 -25.50 12.04
CA VAL A 647 -14.13 -24.30 12.40
C VAL A 647 -14.95 -23.35 13.27
N ASP A 648 -16.22 -23.12 12.94
CA ASP A 648 -17.12 -22.29 13.76
C ASP A 648 -17.38 -22.89 15.14
N ARG A 649 -17.49 -24.22 15.25
CA ARG A 649 -17.56 -24.90 16.51
C ARG A 649 -16.28 -24.65 17.33
N ALA A 650 -15.12 -24.90 16.74
CA ALA A 650 -13.84 -24.71 17.39
C ALA A 650 -13.65 -23.26 17.87
N HIS A 651 -14.03 -22.27 17.04
CA HIS A 651 -13.97 -20.84 17.40
C HIS A 651 -14.86 -20.53 18.61
N ARG A 652 -16.12 -20.99 18.62
CA ARG A 652 -17.03 -20.78 19.75
C ARG A 652 -16.54 -21.44 21.03
N GLU A 653 -15.78 -22.53 20.91
CA GLU A 653 -15.12 -23.19 22.03
C GLU A 653 -13.83 -22.53 22.48
N GLY A 654 -13.42 -21.40 21.81
CA GLY A 654 -12.27 -20.58 22.14
C GLY A 654 -10.95 -21.01 21.47
N ALA A 655 -11.00 -21.84 20.42
CA ALA A 655 -9.81 -22.16 19.65
C ALA A 655 -9.34 -20.92 18.85
N ASN A 656 -8.06 -20.62 18.94
CA ASN A 656 -7.41 -19.52 18.19
C ASN A 656 -6.25 -19.98 17.32
N ILE A 657 -5.93 -21.28 17.32
CA ILE A 657 -5.03 -21.91 16.35
C ILE A 657 -5.73 -23.16 15.79
N ILE A 658 -5.96 -23.18 14.50
CA ILE A 658 -6.56 -24.31 13.78
C ILE A 658 -5.49 -25.01 12.96
N ILE A 659 -5.41 -26.33 13.08
CA ILE A 659 -4.55 -27.18 12.26
C ILE A 659 -5.44 -27.98 11.32
N LEU A 660 -5.39 -27.67 10.03
CA LEU A 660 -6.01 -28.47 8.97
C LEU A 660 -5.14 -29.67 8.68
N SER A 661 -5.69 -30.89 8.72
CA SER A 661 -4.90 -32.11 8.56
C SER A 661 -5.51 -33.07 7.55
N ASP A 662 -4.74 -33.51 6.57
CA ASP A 662 -5.10 -34.59 5.64
C ASP A 662 -4.67 -35.98 6.11
N ARG A 663 -4.23 -36.12 7.36
CA ARG A 663 -3.89 -37.44 7.93
C ARG A 663 -5.15 -38.32 8.06
N GLY A 664 -4.99 -39.56 7.67
CA GLY A 664 -6.09 -40.53 7.69
C GLY A 664 -6.67 -40.83 6.30
N VAL A 665 -6.01 -40.36 5.23
CA VAL A 665 -6.37 -40.78 3.86
C VAL A 665 -6.25 -42.30 3.75
N ASP A 666 -7.33 -42.96 3.34
CA ASP A 666 -7.43 -44.39 3.15
C ASP A 666 -8.31 -44.75 1.93
N GLU A 667 -8.77 -45.99 1.83
CA GLU A 667 -9.62 -46.48 0.73
C GLU A 667 -11.01 -45.83 0.70
N ASN A 668 -11.48 -45.28 1.80
CA ASN A 668 -12.81 -44.68 1.95
C ASN A 668 -12.78 -43.17 2.16
N HIS A 669 -11.66 -42.64 2.62
CA HIS A 669 -11.49 -41.22 2.96
C HIS A 669 -10.49 -40.56 2.02
N VAL A 670 -10.93 -39.54 1.33
CA VAL A 670 -10.12 -38.72 0.42
C VAL A 670 -9.89 -37.33 1.01
N ALA A 671 -8.77 -36.72 0.69
CA ALA A 671 -8.47 -35.37 1.16
C ALA A 671 -9.15 -34.30 0.29
N ILE A 672 -9.62 -33.22 0.90
CA ILE A 672 -9.86 -31.96 0.20
C ILE A 672 -8.49 -31.46 -0.29
N PRO A 673 -8.33 -31.05 -1.57
CA PRO A 673 -7.08 -30.46 -2.02
C PRO A 673 -6.61 -29.35 -1.07
N SER A 674 -5.38 -29.44 -0.60
CA SER A 674 -4.89 -28.60 0.52
C SER A 674 -4.98 -27.09 0.23
N LEU A 675 -4.64 -26.67 -0.99
CA LEU A 675 -4.76 -25.29 -1.40
C LEU A 675 -6.23 -24.82 -1.41
N LEU A 676 -7.17 -25.68 -1.84
CA LEU A 676 -8.60 -25.36 -1.83
C LEU A 676 -9.11 -25.24 -0.38
N ALA A 677 -8.72 -26.14 0.50
CA ALA A 677 -9.13 -26.11 1.91
C ALA A 677 -8.65 -24.82 2.60
N VAL A 678 -7.37 -24.45 2.39
CA VAL A 678 -6.80 -23.23 2.97
C VAL A 678 -7.45 -21.98 2.39
N ALA A 679 -7.57 -21.88 1.06
CA ALA A 679 -8.16 -20.72 0.40
C ALA A 679 -9.64 -20.52 0.75
N ALA A 680 -10.44 -21.60 0.75
CA ALA A 680 -11.85 -21.55 1.13
C ALA A 680 -12.02 -21.11 2.59
N LEU A 681 -11.22 -21.69 3.49
CA LEU A 681 -11.26 -21.32 4.91
C LEU A 681 -10.79 -19.86 5.12
N GLN A 682 -9.71 -19.44 4.45
CA GLN A 682 -9.22 -18.06 4.52
C GLN A 682 -10.31 -17.06 4.16
N GLN A 683 -10.99 -17.25 3.03
CA GLN A 683 -12.07 -16.36 2.58
C GLN A 683 -13.29 -16.43 3.51
N TYR A 684 -13.64 -17.61 3.99
CA TYR A 684 -14.71 -17.77 4.97
C TYR A 684 -14.43 -17.00 6.27
N LEU A 685 -13.21 -17.09 6.80
CA LEU A 685 -12.80 -16.38 8.02
C LEU A 685 -12.73 -14.86 7.81
N VAL A 686 -12.31 -14.39 6.64
CA VAL A 686 -12.31 -12.97 6.27
C VAL A 686 -13.74 -12.43 6.22
N GLN A 687 -14.62 -13.09 5.45
CA GLN A 687 -16.02 -12.67 5.30
C GLN A 687 -16.82 -12.70 6.60
N THR A 688 -16.53 -13.65 7.48
CA THR A 688 -17.15 -13.76 8.81
C THR A 688 -16.39 -12.97 9.89
N LYS A 689 -15.38 -12.16 9.50
CA LYS A 689 -14.57 -11.30 10.37
C LYS A 689 -13.87 -12.04 11.53
N LYS A 690 -13.49 -13.31 11.31
CA LYS A 690 -12.84 -14.16 12.31
C LYS A 690 -11.35 -14.39 12.03
N ARG A 691 -10.85 -13.93 10.88
CA ARG A 691 -9.48 -14.28 10.43
C ARG A 691 -8.39 -13.80 11.38
N THR A 692 -8.57 -12.64 12.00
CA THR A 692 -7.61 -12.08 12.96
C THR A 692 -7.71 -12.67 14.36
N SER A 693 -8.81 -13.36 14.67
CA SER A 693 -8.95 -14.11 15.93
C SER A 693 -8.46 -15.56 15.83
N MET A 694 -8.14 -16.05 14.62
CA MET A 694 -7.76 -17.45 14.38
C MET A 694 -6.56 -17.56 13.44
N ALA A 695 -5.50 -18.24 13.89
CA ALA A 695 -4.39 -18.64 13.05
C ALA A 695 -4.65 -20.02 12.42
N VAL A 696 -4.18 -20.21 11.18
CA VAL A 696 -4.35 -21.45 10.42
C VAL A 696 -3.00 -22.08 10.12
N ILE A 697 -2.84 -23.35 10.44
CA ILE A 697 -1.71 -24.21 10.10
C ILE A 697 -2.19 -25.33 9.19
N LEU A 698 -1.44 -25.65 8.16
CA LEU A 698 -1.71 -26.80 7.30
C LEU A 698 -0.74 -27.95 7.61
N GLU A 699 -1.28 -29.14 7.89
CA GLU A 699 -0.56 -30.41 7.95
C GLU A 699 -0.99 -31.26 6.75
N SER A 700 -0.15 -31.33 5.71
CA SER A 700 -0.53 -31.97 4.46
C SER A 700 0.64 -32.70 3.80
N GLY A 701 0.33 -33.80 3.11
CA GLY A 701 1.26 -34.51 2.26
C GLY A 701 1.35 -33.99 0.84
N GLU A 702 0.59 -32.96 0.46
CA GLU A 702 0.50 -32.46 -0.92
C GLU A 702 1.57 -31.45 -1.33
N PRO A 703 1.90 -30.39 -0.52
CA PRO A 703 2.93 -29.42 -0.85
C PRO A 703 4.33 -30.04 -0.88
N ARG A 704 5.18 -29.73 -1.88
CA ARG A 704 6.48 -30.34 -2.07
C ARG A 704 7.57 -29.46 -2.70
N ASP A 705 7.23 -28.24 -3.10
CA ASP A 705 8.21 -27.27 -3.64
C ASP A 705 7.84 -25.83 -3.26
N VAL A 706 8.73 -24.88 -3.58
CA VAL A 706 8.54 -23.45 -3.21
C VAL A 706 7.30 -22.85 -3.81
N HIS A 707 6.94 -23.19 -5.05
CA HIS A 707 5.72 -22.70 -5.68
C HIS A 707 4.48 -23.10 -4.86
N HIS A 708 4.42 -24.33 -4.36
CA HIS A 708 3.32 -24.79 -3.52
C HIS A 708 3.25 -24.03 -2.20
N PHE A 709 4.39 -23.82 -1.54
CA PHE A 709 4.42 -23.05 -0.28
C PHE A 709 4.10 -21.57 -0.51
N ALA A 710 4.59 -20.97 -1.60
CA ALA A 710 4.30 -19.58 -1.92
C ALA A 710 2.80 -19.34 -2.23
N THR A 711 2.12 -20.32 -2.83
CA THR A 711 0.68 -20.22 -3.08
C THR A 711 -0.18 -20.44 -1.84
N LEU A 712 0.35 -21.13 -0.82
CA LEU A 712 -0.33 -21.38 0.46
C LEU A 712 -0.20 -20.20 1.43
N LEU A 713 0.93 -19.47 1.38
CA LEU A 713 1.25 -18.34 2.26
C LEU A 713 0.66 -17.03 1.74
#